data_70d6f2427d41fb06a607d233ddb35c8e
#
_entry.id   70d6f2427d41fb06a607d233ddb35c8e
#
_cell.length_a   1.000
_cell.length_b   1.000
_cell.length_c   1.000
_cell.angle_alpha   90.00
_cell.angle_beta   90.00
_cell.angle_gamma   90.00
#
_symmetry.space_group_name_H-M   'P 1'
#
loop_
_entity.id
_entity.type
_entity.pdbx_description
1 polymer ?
#
loop_
_entity_poly.entity_id
_entity_poly.type
_entity_poly.pdbx_seq_one_letter_code
_entity_poly.pdbx_strand_id
1 'polypeptide(L)'
;MQKFLRFNCEKDFVLQGLRKSRVLLCCSLLSASLSVTGQTTSVTKVLEYVPAPGQFVNASLPKYEAGDTGESIRAKAESTMKAGSSFIGLGAYGGYVVVGFDKPIVNVSGEYDFKTAGNAYVNNAECGIIMVSQDKNGNGLPDDEWYELAGSEYNNPKTVHNYKITYYRPQYDIKIRKGETPDENYINNPASFRTETENNNIADVMWKDNLGNTGYVLRNTFHKQQSYYPMWIESDELTFSGSLLPSNAVQSGNIWQFPAYDWGYADNWSANEPDEKIGMKIDWAVDKYGNPVRLTHIDFVKVYTALNQCVGAVGETSTEFKSVIDLHPDAQVSEDKSVVLDLSEAVLDESTKVSDFIFDTETKFFDFNDLFRFSHSATDWGGGSFSLDGFICSKQQPDLNEPSDLYNPDGSVNTDVVSSWERLPQNTYAAVTGAGVNGDNTPYIFGYWDSYSDQSIISFADGMSHKVNGVYVTNAAINYISMKYGDSYGKKFGGENGTDPDFLKLTAVGKNGDTETGSVDFYLADYRSDYSCDDYIVTDWSWMDLSSLGEVSSIEFSLSSSDNGDYGMNTPTYFCLDGLSVNPQASVPSAISESEKAVSWSVYPNPALNYIRIKGDEYKKADIYTLNGALVRSVSASEQIYVGDLTTGLYYIRITDDAYTSTLKFIKQ
;
A
#
# COMPACT_ATOMS: atom_id res chain seq x y z
N MET A 1 -26.04 54.35 -18.02
CA MET A 1 -26.89 53.89 -16.92
C MET A 1 -28.34 53.90 -17.44
N GLN A 2 -29.07 52.82 -17.29
CA GLN A 2 -30.42 52.56 -17.82
C GLN A 2 -30.53 52.39 -19.34
N LYS A 3 -30.39 51.14 -19.76
CA LYS A 3 -31.04 50.55 -20.93
C LYS A 3 -30.95 49.01 -20.86
N PHE A 4 -31.70 48.44 -19.95
CA PHE A 4 -32.01 47.01 -19.96
C PHE A 4 -33.38 46.84 -19.30
N LEU A 5 -34.40 46.72 -20.13
CA LEU A 5 -35.63 46.03 -19.78
C LEU A 5 -36.67 46.23 -20.92
N ARG A 6 -36.71 45.30 -21.81
CA ARG A 6 -37.91 44.86 -22.54
C ARG A 6 -37.48 43.76 -23.51
N PHE A 7 -37.69 42.53 -23.15
CA PHE A 7 -37.55 41.38 -24.05
C PHE A 7 -38.86 40.64 -24.13
N ASN A 8 -39.41 40.64 -25.33
CA ASN A 8 -40.63 39.94 -25.71
C ASN A 8 -40.39 38.42 -25.85
N CYS A 9 -41.45 37.64 -25.83
CA CYS A 9 -41.57 36.20 -25.90
C CYS A 9 -40.73 35.48 -26.98
N GLU A 10 -40.35 36.18 -28.06
CA GLU A 10 -39.47 35.63 -29.12
C GLU A 10 -38.00 35.41 -28.70
N LYS A 11 -37.54 36.02 -27.58
CA LYS A 11 -36.16 35.80 -27.10
C LYS A 11 -35.99 34.59 -26.22
N ASP A 12 -37.08 34.08 -25.65
CA ASP A 12 -37.02 32.83 -24.90
C ASP A 12 -36.82 31.63 -25.81
N PHE A 13 -37.30 31.68 -27.05
CA PHE A 13 -37.04 30.66 -28.06
C PHE A 13 -35.59 30.65 -28.54
N VAL A 14 -34.96 31.81 -28.67
CA VAL A 14 -33.54 31.95 -29.02
C VAL A 14 -32.64 31.55 -27.85
N LEU A 15 -33.06 31.82 -26.61
CA LEU A 15 -32.35 31.40 -25.40
C LEU A 15 -32.44 29.88 -25.16
N GLN A 16 -33.61 29.26 -25.47
CA GLN A 16 -33.72 27.79 -25.46
C GLN A 16 -32.89 27.13 -26.57
N GLY A 17 -32.83 27.73 -27.75
CA GLY A 17 -31.98 27.29 -28.85
C GLY A 17 -30.49 27.43 -28.52
N LEU A 18 -30.10 28.52 -27.86
CA LEU A 18 -28.73 28.74 -27.39
C LEU A 18 -28.37 27.81 -26.19
N ARG A 19 -29.33 27.51 -25.30
CA ARG A 19 -29.13 26.48 -24.24
C ARG A 19 -28.97 25.08 -24.83
N LYS A 20 -29.81 24.72 -25.82
CA LYS A 20 -29.65 23.46 -26.55
C LYS A 20 -28.33 23.40 -27.33
N SER A 21 -27.94 24.51 -27.98
CA SER A 21 -26.64 24.60 -28.66
C SER A 21 -25.45 24.58 -27.72
N ARG A 22 -25.56 25.16 -26.49
CA ARG A 22 -24.47 25.12 -25.53
C ARG A 22 -24.32 23.74 -24.85
N VAL A 23 -25.40 23.00 -24.65
CA VAL A 23 -25.37 21.62 -24.15
C VAL A 23 -24.98 20.64 -25.26
N LEU A 24 -25.45 20.87 -26.52
CA LEU A 24 -24.88 20.18 -27.67
C LEU A 24 -23.41 20.54 -27.89
N LEU A 25 -23.04 21.80 -27.57
CA LEU A 25 -21.64 22.27 -27.63
C LEU A 25 -20.79 21.62 -26.48
N CYS A 26 -21.33 21.39 -25.28
CA CYS A 26 -20.68 20.57 -24.29
C CYS A 26 -20.54 19.12 -24.76
N CYS A 27 -21.59 18.53 -25.33
CA CYS A 27 -21.49 17.18 -25.90
C CYS A 27 -20.70 17.14 -27.23
N SER A 28 -20.65 18.23 -28.02
CA SER A 28 -19.87 18.31 -29.25
C SER A 28 -18.48 18.90 -29.05
N LEU A 29 -18.22 19.62 -27.92
CA LEU A 29 -16.87 19.97 -27.47
C LEU A 29 -16.18 18.80 -26.81
N LEU A 30 -16.91 17.82 -26.30
CA LEU A 30 -16.39 16.50 -25.91
C LEU A 30 -15.77 15.73 -27.09
N SER A 31 -16.12 16.07 -28.35
CA SER A 31 -15.48 15.52 -29.54
C SER A 31 -14.38 16.39 -30.15
N ALA A 32 -14.17 17.59 -29.63
CA ALA A 32 -12.98 18.41 -29.96
C ALA A 32 -11.88 18.02 -28.96
N SER A 33 -11.44 16.75 -29.03
CA SER A 33 -10.18 16.30 -28.42
C SER A 33 -9.09 17.24 -28.93
N LEU A 34 -8.58 18.08 -28.04
CA LEU A 34 -7.26 18.68 -28.24
C LEU A 34 -6.32 17.51 -28.47
N SER A 35 -5.84 17.39 -29.69
CA SER A 35 -4.85 16.41 -30.06
C SER A 35 -3.63 16.68 -29.20
N VAL A 36 -3.44 15.91 -28.12
CA VAL A 36 -2.13 15.74 -27.51
C VAL A 36 -1.29 15.08 -28.58
N THR A 37 -0.55 15.89 -29.31
CA THR A 37 0.36 15.41 -30.35
C THR A 37 1.51 14.71 -29.66
N GLY A 38 1.55 13.40 -29.74
CA GLY A 38 2.78 12.63 -29.65
C GLY A 38 2.97 11.65 -28.51
N GLN A 39 2.10 11.54 -27.52
CA GLN A 39 2.24 10.48 -26.52
C GLN A 39 1.26 9.34 -26.83
N THR A 40 1.83 8.16 -27.12
CA THR A 40 1.05 6.91 -27.28
C THR A 40 0.68 6.38 -25.90
N THR A 41 -0.55 5.85 -25.77
CA THR A 41 -0.95 5.12 -24.55
C THR A 41 -0.06 3.89 -24.33
N SER A 42 0.29 3.61 -23.08
CA SER A 42 0.98 2.38 -22.69
C SER A 42 0.01 1.21 -22.48
N VAL A 43 -1.29 1.47 -22.47
CA VAL A 43 -2.33 0.44 -22.28
C VAL A 43 -2.35 -0.51 -23.46
N THR A 44 -2.13 -1.80 -23.19
CA THR A 44 -2.18 -2.88 -24.17
C THR A 44 -3.33 -3.84 -23.96
N LYS A 45 -3.91 -3.87 -22.76
CA LYS A 45 -5.02 -4.74 -22.38
C LYS A 45 -6.01 -3.97 -21.50
N VAL A 46 -7.30 -4.28 -21.64
CA VAL A 46 -8.32 -4.03 -20.63
C VAL A 46 -8.73 -5.38 -20.06
N LEU A 47 -8.44 -5.62 -18.81
CA LEU A 47 -8.66 -6.89 -18.13
C LEU A 47 -10.06 -6.97 -17.54
N GLU A 48 -10.53 -5.86 -16.98
CA GLU A 48 -11.89 -5.71 -16.44
C GLU A 48 -12.48 -4.36 -16.83
N TYR A 49 -13.78 -4.32 -17.08
CA TYR A 49 -14.54 -3.10 -17.26
C TYR A 49 -15.96 -3.27 -16.67
N VAL A 50 -16.17 -2.66 -15.53
CA VAL A 50 -17.41 -2.75 -14.74
C VAL A 50 -17.85 -1.35 -14.33
N PRO A 51 -18.53 -0.60 -15.23
CA PRO A 51 -19.04 0.71 -14.87
C PRO A 51 -20.19 0.63 -13.88
N ALA A 52 -20.26 1.60 -12.99
CA ALA A 52 -21.45 1.85 -12.19
C ALA A 52 -22.57 2.48 -13.04
N PRO A 53 -23.82 2.53 -12.57
CA PRO A 53 -24.91 3.17 -13.30
C PRO A 53 -24.58 4.63 -13.66
N GLY A 54 -24.84 5.02 -14.92
CA GLY A 54 -24.49 6.36 -15.37
C GLY A 54 -25.14 6.78 -16.69
N GLN A 55 -25.15 8.09 -16.96
CA GLN A 55 -25.83 8.70 -18.11
C GLN A 55 -25.21 8.32 -19.46
N PHE A 56 -23.93 7.95 -19.50
CA PHE A 56 -23.21 7.54 -20.70
C PHE A 56 -23.02 6.03 -20.81
N VAL A 57 -23.28 5.31 -19.74
CA VAL A 57 -23.31 3.85 -19.70
C VAL A 57 -24.44 3.36 -20.63
N ASN A 58 -24.20 2.35 -21.45
CA ASN A 58 -25.05 1.88 -22.54
C ASN A 58 -25.13 2.79 -23.78
N ALA A 59 -24.95 4.10 -23.64
CA ALA A 59 -25.21 5.06 -24.71
C ALA A 59 -24.03 5.30 -25.66
N SER A 60 -22.80 5.42 -25.10
CA SER A 60 -21.69 5.91 -25.92
C SER A 60 -20.27 5.55 -25.44
N LEU A 61 -20.05 5.18 -24.17
CA LEU A 61 -18.71 5.08 -23.60
C LEU A 61 -18.39 3.79 -22.85
N PRO A 62 -18.35 2.62 -23.52
CA PRO A 62 -18.69 2.32 -24.92
C PRO A 62 -20.20 2.11 -25.12
N LYS A 63 -20.65 2.23 -26.37
CA LYS A 63 -22.05 1.99 -26.73
C LYS A 63 -22.41 0.53 -26.59
N TYR A 64 -23.50 0.26 -25.84
CA TYR A 64 -24.16 -1.05 -25.80
C TYR A 64 -25.04 -1.26 -27.04
N GLU A 65 -25.01 -2.44 -27.61
CA GLU A 65 -25.90 -2.90 -28.66
C GLU A 65 -26.56 -4.21 -28.22
N ALA A 66 -27.80 -4.44 -28.69
CA ALA A 66 -28.55 -5.62 -28.30
C ALA A 66 -27.76 -6.90 -28.63
N GLY A 67 -27.54 -7.71 -27.59
CA GLY A 67 -26.72 -8.94 -27.68
C GLY A 67 -25.28 -8.77 -27.23
N ASP A 68 -24.84 -7.57 -26.87
CA ASP A 68 -23.55 -7.40 -26.23
C ASP A 68 -23.49 -8.12 -24.87
N THR A 69 -22.35 -8.73 -24.61
CA THR A 69 -21.99 -9.38 -23.35
C THR A 69 -20.94 -8.53 -22.62
N GLY A 70 -20.65 -8.85 -21.37
CA GLY A 70 -19.55 -8.21 -20.63
C GLY A 70 -18.23 -8.29 -21.39
N GLU A 71 -17.94 -9.43 -22.01
CA GLU A 71 -16.72 -9.62 -22.81
C GLU A 71 -16.70 -8.72 -24.06
N SER A 72 -17.81 -8.61 -24.80
CA SER A 72 -17.84 -7.75 -26.00
C SER A 72 -17.72 -6.26 -25.63
N ILE A 73 -18.31 -5.83 -24.52
CA ILE A 73 -18.19 -4.46 -24.02
C ILE A 73 -16.77 -4.18 -23.52
N ARG A 74 -16.15 -5.12 -22.80
CA ARG A 74 -14.75 -5.03 -22.39
C ARG A 74 -13.82 -4.88 -23.61
N ALA A 75 -14.06 -5.67 -24.67
CA ALA A 75 -13.29 -5.58 -25.91
C ALA A 75 -13.48 -4.22 -26.63
N LYS A 76 -14.68 -3.63 -26.58
CA LYS A 76 -14.93 -2.27 -27.09
C LYS A 76 -14.14 -1.22 -26.26
N ALA A 77 -14.13 -1.34 -24.93
CA ALA A 77 -13.35 -0.48 -24.05
C ALA A 77 -11.84 -0.61 -24.37
N GLU A 78 -11.33 -1.83 -24.53
CA GLU A 78 -9.95 -2.09 -24.89
C GLU A 78 -9.57 -1.46 -26.23
N SER A 79 -10.41 -1.62 -27.26
CA SER A 79 -10.18 -1.01 -28.56
C SER A 79 -10.12 0.54 -28.47
N THR A 80 -10.97 1.14 -27.64
CA THR A 80 -10.98 2.59 -27.41
C THR A 80 -9.70 3.07 -26.75
N MET A 81 -9.25 2.38 -25.71
CA MET A 81 -8.06 2.74 -24.96
C MET A 81 -6.77 2.53 -25.72
N LYS A 82 -6.65 1.41 -26.46
CA LYS A 82 -5.51 1.16 -27.37
C LYS A 82 -5.38 2.20 -28.46
N ALA A 83 -6.50 2.69 -28.98
CA ALA A 83 -6.50 3.77 -29.98
C ALA A 83 -6.05 5.11 -29.40
N GLY A 84 -6.20 5.34 -28.08
CA GLY A 84 -5.81 6.55 -27.40
C GLY A 84 -6.49 7.84 -27.89
N SER A 85 -7.51 7.72 -28.74
CA SER A 85 -8.20 8.86 -29.38
C SER A 85 -9.49 9.26 -28.70
N SER A 86 -10.04 8.40 -27.84
CA SER A 86 -11.28 8.64 -27.10
C SER A 86 -11.13 8.13 -25.67
N PHE A 87 -12.17 8.26 -24.87
CA PHE A 87 -12.23 7.82 -23.48
C PHE A 87 -13.40 6.85 -23.27
N ILE A 88 -13.36 6.14 -22.15
CA ILE A 88 -14.45 5.30 -21.63
C ILE A 88 -15.01 5.99 -20.39
N GLY A 89 -16.32 5.82 -20.12
CA GLY A 89 -16.96 6.34 -18.91
C GLY A 89 -17.10 5.25 -17.87
N LEU A 90 -16.83 5.58 -16.61
CA LEU A 90 -16.90 4.62 -15.50
C LEU A 90 -18.25 4.68 -14.76
N GLY A 91 -19.11 5.69 -15.05
CA GLY A 91 -20.37 5.90 -14.37
C GLY A 91 -20.20 6.49 -12.96
N ALA A 92 -21.21 6.32 -12.12
CA ALA A 92 -21.21 6.82 -10.75
C ALA A 92 -20.13 6.17 -9.88
N TYR A 93 -20.09 6.50 -8.59
CA TYR A 93 -19.07 6.00 -7.66
C TYR A 93 -18.82 4.50 -7.78
N GLY A 94 -17.55 4.16 -7.79
CA GLY A 94 -17.06 2.79 -7.73
C GLY A 94 -16.98 2.05 -9.06
N GLY A 95 -17.66 2.53 -10.12
CA GLY A 95 -17.48 1.97 -11.45
C GLY A 95 -16.03 2.05 -11.91
N TYR A 96 -15.47 0.97 -12.48
CA TYR A 96 -14.03 0.85 -12.67
C TYR A 96 -13.61 0.18 -13.98
N VAL A 97 -12.32 0.38 -14.28
CA VAL A 97 -11.59 -0.34 -15.33
C VAL A 97 -10.27 -0.83 -14.77
N VAL A 98 -9.82 -2.02 -15.21
CA VAL A 98 -8.48 -2.57 -14.96
C VAL A 98 -7.75 -2.67 -16.28
N VAL A 99 -6.58 -2.05 -16.35
CA VAL A 99 -5.71 -2.06 -17.54
C VAL A 99 -4.37 -2.69 -17.23
N GLY A 100 -3.76 -3.28 -18.27
CA GLY A 100 -2.42 -3.88 -18.22
C GLY A 100 -1.54 -3.41 -19.36
N PHE A 101 -0.27 -3.76 -19.27
CA PHE A 101 0.81 -3.31 -20.13
C PHE A 101 1.57 -4.50 -20.71
N ASP A 102 2.32 -4.29 -21.80
CA ASP A 102 3.24 -5.30 -22.34
C ASP A 102 4.57 -5.36 -21.58
N LYS A 103 4.90 -4.28 -20.89
CA LYS A 103 6.04 -4.17 -19.98
C LYS A 103 5.57 -3.51 -18.70
N PRO A 104 6.10 -3.90 -17.54
CA PRO A 104 5.78 -3.22 -16.29
C PRO A 104 6.20 -1.75 -16.33
N ILE A 105 5.45 -0.89 -15.66
CA ILE A 105 5.84 0.49 -15.39
C ILE A 105 6.73 0.47 -14.15
N VAL A 106 7.97 0.92 -14.30
CA VAL A 106 9.00 0.86 -13.25
C VAL A 106 8.84 2.02 -12.29
N ASN A 107 8.96 1.75 -10.99
CA ASN A 107 9.08 2.79 -9.97
C ASN A 107 10.48 3.41 -10.01
N VAL A 108 10.55 4.69 -10.38
CA VAL A 108 11.78 5.49 -10.38
C VAL A 108 11.75 6.41 -9.16
N SER A 109 12.47 6.04 -8.13
CA SER A 109 12.42 6.71 -6.82
C SER A 109 12.46 8.24 -6.92
N GLY A 110 11.42 8.87 -6.37
CA GLY A 110 11.26 10.32 -6.31
C GLY A 110 10.68 10.99 -7.57
N GLU A 111 10.64 10.28 -8.69
CA GLU A 111 10.08 10.79 -9.95
C GLU A 111 8.56 10.51 -10.07
N TYR A 112 7.92 11.05 -11.11
CA TYR A 112 6.59 10.63 -11.52
C TYR A 112 6.72 9.48 -12.51
N ASP A 113 6.14 8.32 -12.22
CA ASP A 113 6.36 7.09 -13.00
C ASP A 113 5.44 7.00 -14.22
N PHE A 114 4.21 7.45 -14.06
CA PHE A 114 3.23 7.47 -15.15
C PHE A 114 2.26 8.64 -15.00
N LYS A 115 1.46 8.87 -16.03
CA LYS A 115 0.34 9.81 -15.97
C LYS A 115 -0.91 9.27 -16.63
N THR A 116 -2.05 9.82 -16.22
CA THR A 116 -3.35 9.46 -16.75
C THR A 116 -3.93 10.59 -17.58
N ALA A 117 -4.82 10.25 -18.49
CA ALA A 117 -5.59 11.22 -19.25
C ALA A 117 -7.09 10.89 -19.22
N GLY A 118 -7.89 11.94 -19.12
CA GLY A 118 -9.35 11.91 -19.16
C GLY A 118 -9.87 13.05 -20.02
N ASN A 119 -11.03 13.58 -19.66
CA ASN A 119 -11.64 14.74 -20.33
C ASN A 119 -11.71 16.00 -19.44
N ALA A 120 -11.10 15.98 -18.26
CA ALA A 120 -11.12 17.09 -17.32
C ALA A 120 -10.62 18.40 -17.93
N TYR A 121 -11.25 19.49 -17.51
CA TYR A 121 -10.83 20.85 -17.81
C TYR A 121 -11.14 21.77 -16.62
N VAL A 122 -10.74 23.03 -16.67
CA VAL A 122 -10.87 23.97 -15.55
C VAL A 122 -12.30 23.96 -14.98
N ASN A 123 -12.43 23.71 -13.69
CA ASN A 123 -13.69 23.59 -12.94
C ASN A 123 -14.63 22.47 -13.45
N ASN A 124 -14.09 21.44 -14.07
CA ASN A 124 -14.82 20.23 -14.47
C ASN A 124 -13.94 19.00 -14.26
N ALA A 125 -13.63 18.73 -13.00
CA ALA A 125 -12.90 17.55 -12.56
C ALA A 125 -13.91 16.48 -12.07
N GLU A 126 -13.84 15.29 -12.66
CA GLU A 126 -14.68 14.13 -12.34
C GLU A 126 -13.79 12.98 -11.85
N CYS A 127 -13.19 13.22 -10.67
CA CYS A 127 -12.01 12.53 -10.18
C CYS A 127 -12.21 11.02 -10.01
N GLY A 128 -11.19 10.25 -10.43
CA GLY A 128 -11.07 8.82 -10.22
C GLY A 128 -9.88 8.48 -9.32
N ILE A 129 -10.09 7.57 -8.38
CA ILE A 129 -9.01 6.97 -7.59
C ILE A 129 -8.24 5.97 -8.46
N ILE A 130 -6.93 5.93 -8.25
CA ILE A 130 -6.02 5.03 -8.95
C ILE A 130 -5.51 4.00 -7.95
N MET A 131 -5.63 2.74 -8.32
CA MET A 131 -4.99 1.62 -7.62
C MET A 131 -3.99 0.94 -8.55
N VAL A 132 -2.97 0.35 -7.98
CA VAL A 132 -1.89 -0.34 -8.69
C VAL A 132 -1.67 -1.74 -8.13
N SER A 133 -1.20 -2.67 -8.96
CA SER A 133 -0.86 -4.03 -8.56
C SER A 133 0.36 -4.54 -9.30
N GLN A 134 1.14 -5.41 -8.64
CA GLN A 134 2.20 -6.22 -9.26
C GLN A 134 1.68 -7.62 -9.53
N ASP A 135 2.06 -8.19 -10.65
CA ASP A 135 1.86 -9.62 -10.95
C ASP A 135 2.94 -10.47 -10.24
N LYS A 136 2.75 -10.67 -8.92
CA LYS A 136 3.72 -11.38 -8.07
C LYS A 136 3.82 -12.86 -8.40
N ASN A 137 2.72 -13.46 -8.87
CA ASN A 137 2.65 -14.89 -9.20
C ASN A 137 3.00 -15.17 -10.67
N GLY A 138 3.17 -14.14 -11.52
CA GLY A 138 3.60 -14.24 -12.92
C GLY A 138 2.56 -14.83 -13.86
N ASN A 139 1.27 -14.82 -13.50
CA ASN A 139 0.20 -15.44 -14.28
C ASN A 139 -0.45 -14.50 -15.31
N GLY A 140 -0.12 -13.20 -15.29
CA GLY A 140 -0.65 -12.17 -16.18
C GLY A 140 -2.08 -11.76 -15.88
N LEU A 141 -2.59 -12.08 -14.68
CA LEU A 141 -3.94 -11.74 -14.21
C LEU A 141 -3.87 -10.73 -13.05
N PRO A 142 -4.88 -9.87 -12.89
CA PRO A 142 -4.92 -8.86 -11.84
C PRO A 142 -5.50 -9.43 -10.53
N ASP A 143 -5.04 -10.60 -10.12
CA ASP A 143 -5.53 -11.37 -8.96
C ASP A 143 -4.62 -11.27 -7.73
N ASP A 144 -3.52 -10.52 -7.83
CA ASP A 144 -2.66 -10.13 -6.72
C ASP A 144 -3.23 -8.92 -5.96
N GLU A 145 -2.53 -8.51 -4.90
CA GLU A 145 -2.96 -7.43 -4.02
C GLU A 145 -2.98 -6.07 -4.72
N TRP A 146 -4.02 -5.29 -4.44
CA TRP A 146 -4.21 -3.95 -4.96
C TRP A 146 -3.90 -2.89 -3.90
N TYR A 147 -3.16 -1.86 -4.30
CA TYR A 147 -2.75 -0.73 -3.47
C TYR A 147 -3.30 0.58 -4.03
N GLU A 148 -3.93 1.39 -3.20
CA GLU A 148 -4.37 2.73 -3.59
C GLU A 148 -3.18 3.68 -3.66
N LEU A 149 -3.13 4.55 -4.66
CA LEU A 149 -2.19 5.67 -4.68
C LEU A 149 -2.81 6.81 -3.85
N ALA A 150 -2.24 7.08 -2.68
CA ALA A 150 -2.70 8.12 -1.77
C ALA A 150 -2.53 9.50 -2.41
N GLY A 151 -3.62 10.07 -2.93
CA GLY A 151 -3.66 11.41 -3.48
C GLY A 151 -3.83 12.50 -2.41
N SER A 152 -3.96 13.77 -2.84
CA SER A 152 -4.02 14.93 -1.94
C SER A 152 -5.15 14.89 -0.91
N GLU A 153 -6.24 14.20 -1.22
CA GLU A 153 -7.40 14.07 -0.33
C GLU A 153 -7.39 12.79 0.50
N TYR A 154 -6.36 11.94 0.38
CA TYR A 154 -6.31 10.68 1.10
C TYR A 154 -6.45 10.88 2.62
N ASN A 155 -5.70 11.82 3.20
CA ASN A 155 -5.75 12.15 4.63
C ASN A 155 -6.78 13.22 4.99
N ASN A 156 -7.71 13.57 4.09
CA ASN A 156 -8.78 14.52 4.39
C ASN A 156 -9.77 13.84 5.37
N PRO A 157 -10.12 14.46 6.52
CA PRO A 157 -11.04 13.86 7.50
C PRO A 157 -12.43 13.50 6.96
N LYS A 158 -12.79 13.99 5.77
CA LYS A 158 -14.05 13.67 5.10
C LYS A 158 -13.94 12.55 4.07
N THR A 159 -12.74 12.04 3.83
CA THR A 159 -12.54 10.84 3.00
C THR A 159 -12.94 9.61 3.82
N VAL A 160 -13.71 8.72 3.21
CA VAL A 160 -14.14 7.45 3.83
C VAL A 160 -13.41 6.33 3.12
N HIS A 161 -12.50 5.62 3.79
CA HIS A 161 -11.62 4.65 3.13
C HIS A 161 -12.31 3.31 2.82
N ASN A 162 -13.23 2.87 3.69
CA ASN A 162 -13.96 1.61 3.52
C ASN A 162 -15.42 1.85 3.14
N TYR A 163 -15.66 2.83 2.26
CA TYR A 163 -16.99 3.12 1.76
C TYR A 163 -17.47 2.00 0.85
N LYS A 164 -18.75 1.60 1.04
CA LYS A 164 -19.41 0.56 0.24
C LYS A 164 -20.77 1.03 -0.19
N ILE A 165 -21.09 0.88 -1.48
CA ILE A 165 -22.37 1.26 -2.06
C ILE A 165 -22.92 0.10 -2.88
N THR A 166 -24.23 -0.08 -2.85
CA THR A 166 -24.95 -1.05 -3.68
C THR A 166 -26.04 -0.33 -4.51
N TYR A 167 -25.97 -0.49 -5.83
CA TYR A 167 -26.94 0.00 -6.79
C TYR A 167 -27.93 -1.09 -7.16
N TYR A 168 -29.20 -0.73 -7.29
CA TYR A 168 -30.30 -1.66 -7.58
C TYR A 168 -30.87 -1.39 -8.97
N ARG A 169 -30.99 -2.45 -9.80
CA ARG A 169 -31.54 -2.34 -11.14
C ARG A 169 -33.01 -1.92 -11.10
N PRO A 170 -33.42 -0.86 -11.81
CA PRO A 170 -34.84 -0.47 -11.90
C PRO A 170 -35.70 -1.56 -12.54
N GLN A 171 -36.95 -1.67 -12.11
CA GLN A 171 -37.92 -2.66 -12.66
C GLN A 171 -38.14 -2.48 -14.17
N TYR A 172 -38.10 -1.26 -14.68
CA TYR A 172 -38.11 -0.99 -16.11
C TYR A 172 -37.02 -1.70 -16.87
N ASP A 173 -35.77 -1.62 -16.36
CA ASP A 173 -34.60 -2.25 -16.98
C ASP A 173 -34.66 -3.78 -16.89
N ILE A 174 -35.25 -4.32 -15.81
CA ILE A 174 -35.53 -5.76 -15.70
C ILE A 174 -36.52 -6.21 -16.79
N LYS A 175 -37.58 -5.46 -17.03
CA LYS A 175 -38.57 -5.76 -18.10
C LYS A 175 -37.91 -5.72 -19.48
N ILE A 176 -37.14 -4.68 -19.80
CA ILE A 176 -36.39 -4.60 -21.06
C ILE A 176 -35.46 -5.81 -21.22
N ARG A 177 -34.68 -6.12 -20.19
CA ARG A 177 -33.73 -7.23 -20.19
C ARG A 177 -34.44 -8.58 -20.43
N LYS A 178 -35.60 -8.76 -19.83
CA LYS A 178 -36.45 -9.98 -20.00
C LYS A 178 -37.31 -10.00 -21.26
N GLY A 179 -37.35 -8.91 -22.02
CA GLY A 179 -38.19 -8.75 -23.20
C GLY A 179 -39.68 -8.53 -22.88
N GLU A 180 -40.03 -8.13 -21.65
CA GLU A 180 -41.38 -7.73 -21.28
C GLU A 180 -41.66 -6.32 -21.80
N THR A 181 -42.96 -6.03 -22.08
CA THR A 181 -43.39 -4.68 -22.49
C THR A 181 -43.31 -3.71 -21.30
N PRO A 182 -42.50 -2.64 -21.36
CA PRO A 182 -42.48 -1.63 -20.31
C PRO A 182 -43.81 -0.85 -20.22
N ASP A 183 -44.07 -0.26 -19.03
CA ASP A 183 -45.21 0.61 -18.81
C ASP A 183 -45.11 1.89 -19.65
N GLU A 184 -46.16 2.25 -20.42
CA GLU A 184 -46.17 3.44 -21.29
C GLU A 184 -46.04 4.75 -20.50
N ASN A 185 -46.63 4.83 -19.30
CA ASN A 185 -46.52 6.01 -18.46
C ASN A 185 -45.06 6.25 -18.02
N TYR A 186 -44.35 5.19 -17.73
CA TYR A 186 -42.93 5.26 -17.41
C TYR A 186 -42.10 5.73 -18.62
N ILE A 187 -42.35 5.16 -19.81
CA ILE A 187 -41.60 5.52 -21.03
C ILE A 187 -41.80 7.01 -21.36
N ASN A 188 -43.03 7.51 -21.22
CA ASN A 188 -43.38 8.89 -21.59
C ASN A 188 -43.01 9.93 -20.53
N ASN A 189 -42.91 9.54 -19.26
CA ASN A 189 -42.56 10.46 -18.16
C ASN A 189 -41.77 9.80 -17.05
N PRO A 190 -40.51 9.34 -17.34
CA PRO A 190 -39.70 8.64 -16.37
C PRO A 190 -39.33 9.48 -15.14
N ALA A 191 -39.28 10.82 -15.26
CA ALA A 191 -38.96 11.71 -14.16
C ALA A 191 -40.03 11.78 -13.05
N SER A 192 -41.25 11.29 -13.30
CA SER A 192 -42.32 11.23 -12.28
C SER A 192 -42.25 10.01 -11.37
N PHE A 193 -41.38 9.04 -11.67
CA PHE A 193 -41.26 7.78 -10.93
C PHE A 193 -40.00 7.75 -10.07
N ARG A 194 -39.83 8.73 -9.18
CA ARG A 194 -38.65 8.85 -8.31
C ARG A 194 -38.82 8.25 -6.92
N THR A 195 -39.99 7.71 -6.61
CA THR A 195 -40.29 7.18 -5.28
C THR A 195 -40.49 5.67 -5.30
N GLU A 196 -39.87 4.98 -4.37
CA GLU A 196 -39.93 3.52 -4.20
C GLU A 196 -41.36 2.94 -4.06
N THR A 197 -42.35 3.77 -3.72
CA THR A 197 -43.49 3.30 -2.97
C THR A 197 -44.68 2.89 -3.80
N GLU A 198 -44.78 3.25 -5.07
CA GLU A 198 -46.07 3.09 -5.74
C GLU A 198 -46.04 2.34 -7.08
N ASN A 199 -44.92 2.28 -7.74
CA ASN A 199 -44.76 1.55 -9.00
C ASN A 199 -43.41 0.93 -9.12
N ASN A 200 -43.31 -0.33 -9.37
CA ASN A 200 -42.08 -1.08 -9.70
C ASN A 200 -41.37 -0.57 -10.98
N ASN A 201 -41.67 0.63 -11.44
CA ASN A 201 -41.18 1.27 -12.66
C ASN A 201 -40.30 2.46 -12.35
N ILE A 202 -39.31 2.31 -11.41
CA ILE A 202 -38.39 3.38 -11.07
C ILE A 202 -37.39 3.57 -12.20
N ALA A 203 -37.31 4.81 -12.70
CA ALA A 203 -36.38 5.19 -13.77
C ALA A 203 -34.97 5.46 -13.29
N ASP A 204 -34.89 6.06 -12.10
CA ASP A 204 -33.64 6.42 -11.47
C ASP A 204 -33.07 5.17 -10.76
N VAL A 205 -31.74 5.03 -10.74
CA VAL A 205 -31.12 3.87 -10.11
C VAL A 205 -30.95 4.15 -8.62
N MET A 206 -31.66 3.40 -7.79
CA MET A 206 -31.54 3.49 -6.34
C MET A 206 -30.19 2.94 -5.87
N TRP A 207 -29.64 3.53 -4.81
CA TRP A 207 -28.47 3.00 -4.11
C TRP A 207 -28.63 3.06 -2.59
N LYS A 208 -27.89 2.20 -1.90
CA LYS A 208 -27.70 2.21 -0.44
C LYS A 208 -26.21 2.09 -0.13
N ASP A 209 -25.76 2.74 0.93
CA ASP A 209 -24.38 2.66 1.38
C ASP A 209 -24.23 2.08 2.79
N ASN A 210 -23.00 1.82 3.18
CA ASN A 210 -22.66 1.30 4.52
C ASN A 210 -22.67 2.37 5.63
N LEU A 211 -22.88 3.64 5.27
CA LEU A 211 -23.10 4.72 6.23
C LEU A 211 -24.59 4.89 6.59
N GLY A 212 -25.46 4.01 6.04
CA GLY A 212 -26.91 4.06 6.26
C GLY A 212 -27.68 5.04 5.37
N ASN A 213 -27.00 5.65 4.37
CA ASN A 213 -27.65 6.54 3.43
C ASN A 213 -28.31 5.78 2.28
N THR A 214 -29.33 6.40 1.72
CA THR A 214 -29.99 5.95 0.49
C THR A 214 -30.17 7.13 -0.45
N GLY A 215 -30.11 6.86 -1.75
CA GLY A 215 -30.29 7.89 -2.77
C GLY A 215 -30.49 7.30 -4.14
N TYR A 216 -30.38 8.16 -5.16
CA TYR A 216 -30.61 7.79 -6.55
C TYR A 216 -29.54 8.39 -7.46
N VAL A 217 -29.11 7.61 -8.46
CA VAL A 217 -28.49 8.14 -9.67
C VAL A 217 -29.62 8.64 -10.54
N LEU A 218 -29.83 9.97 -10.52
CA LEU A 218 -30.99 10.61 -11.15
C LEU A 218 -30.79 10.72 -12.66
N ARG A 219 -31.77 10.32 -13.43
CA ARG A 219 -31.79 10.60 -14.87
C ARG A 219 -31.92 12.08 -15.11
N ASN A 220 -30.95 12.64 -15.81
CA ASN A 220 -30.98 14.03 -16.16
C ASN A 220 -31.90 14.31 -17.37
N THR A 221 -32.19 15.59 -17.62
CA THR A 221 -33.13 16.00 -18.66
C THR A 221 -32.71 15.62 -20.08
N PHE A 222 -31.39 15.46 -20.31
CA PHE A 222 -30.82 15.25 -21.65
C PHE A 222 -30.68 13.77 -21.99
N HIS A 223 -30.51 12.90 -20.98
CA HIS A 223 -30.24 11.45 -21.15
C HIS A 223 -31.32 10.55 -20.53
N LYS A 224 -32.50 11.08 -20.28
CA LYS A 224 -33.59 10.39 -19.57
C LYS A 224 -34.21 9.20 -20.31
N GLN A 225 -33.95 9.03 -21.59
CA GLN A 225 -34.59 8.00 -22.42
C GLN A 225 -33.80 6.68 -22.47
N GLN A 226 -32.67 6.58 -21.79
CA GLN A 226 -31.81 5.41 -21.75
C GLN A 226 -31.74 4.82 -20.35
N SER A 227 -31.47 3.53 -20.25
CA SER A 227 -31.10 2.90 -18.99
C SER A 227 -29.76 3.44 -18.52
N TYR A 228 -29.64 3.69 -17.21
CA TYR A 228 -28.36 4.04 -16.56
C TYR A 228 -27.68 2.81 -15.97
N TYR A 229 -28.42 1.73 -15.71
CA TYR A 229 -27.87 0.49 -15.23
C TYR A 229 -27.21 -0.28 -16.40
N PRO A 230 -25.99 -0.80 -16.28
CA PRO A 230 -25.31 -1.53 -17.37
C PRO A 230 -26.14 -2.73 -17.87
N MET A 231 -26.56 -2.71 -19.14
CA MET A 231 -27.52 -3.68 -19.68
C MET A 231 -26.93 -5.08 -19.89
N TRP A 232 -25.62 -5.19 -20.06
CA TRP A 232 -24.90 -6.48 -20.24
C TRP A 232 -24.59 -7.19 -18.92
N ILE A 233 -24.74 -6.54 -17.77
CA ILE A 233 -24.57 -7.16 -16.47
C ILE A 233 -25.86 -7.86 -16.07
N GLU A 234 -25.81 -9.14 -15.72
CA GLU A 234 -27.02 -9.92 -15.40
C GLU A 234 -27.51 -9.67 -13.99
N SER A 235 -26.63 -9.35 -13.04
CA SER A 235 -27.03 -9.07 -11.66
C SER A 235 -27.98 -7.88 -11.57
N ASP A 236 -28.99 -7.97 -10.73
CA ASP A 236 -29.89 -6.87 -10.40
C ASP A 236 -29.36 -5.95 -9.31
N GLU A 237 -28.21 -6.30 -8.74
CA GLU A 237 -27.46 -5.50 -7.77
C GLU A 237 -26.00 -5.39 -8.19
N LEU A 238 -25.43 -4.19 -8.05
CA LEU A 238 -24.01 -3.92 -8.23
C LEU A 238 -23.47 -3.28 -6.97
N THR A 239 -22.46 -3.91 -6.38
CA THR A 239 -21.79 -3.41 -5.18
C THR A 239 -20.35 -3.03 -5.49
N PHE A 240 -19.96 -1.84 -5.04
CA PHE A 240 -18.60 -1.32 -5.14
C PHE A 240 -18.10 -0.91 -3.77
N SER A 241 -16.79 -1.01 -3.57
CA SER A 241 -16.13 -0.57 -2.34
C SER A 241 -14.78 0.07 -2.66
N GLY A 242 -14.34 0.97 -1.80
CA GLY A 242 -13.08 1.71 -1.92
C GLY A 242 -13.15 3.02 -1.15
N SER A 243 -12.20 3.92 -1.38
CA SER A 243 -12.22 5.26 -0.78
C SER A 243 -13.22 6.17 -1.50
N LEU A 244 -14.05 6.86 -0.72
CA LEU A 244 -14.95 7.92 -1.20
C LEU A 244 -14.35 9.27 -0.84
N LEU A 245 -14.06 10.09 -1.84
CA LEU A 245 -13.54 11.43 -1.64
C LEU A 245 -14.67 12.41 -1.24
N PRO A 246 -14.37 13.49 -0.51
CA PRO A 246 -15.33 14.56 -0.26
C PRO A 246 -15.81 15.18 -1.58
N SER A 247 -17.08 15.58 -1.66
CA SER A 247 -17.62 16.19 -2.88
C SER A 247 -16.85 17.48 -3.24
N ASN A 248 -16.45 17.60 -4.50
CA ASN A 248 -15.84 18.81 -5.06
C ASN A 248 -16.89 19.75 -5.74
N ALA A 249 -18.19 19.40 -5.69
CA ALA A 249 -19.23 20.15 -6.36
C ALA A 249 -19.50 21.49 -5.65
N VAL A 250 -19.34 22.60 -6.36
CA VAL A 250 -19.60 23.96 -5.88
C VAL A 250 -20.64 24.61 -6.76
N GLN A 251 -21.73 25.12 -6.13
CA GLN A 251 -22.76 25.84 -6.84
C GLN A 251 -22.47 27.34 -6.86
N SER A 252 -22.35 27.91 -8.06
CA SER A 252 -22.20 29.36 -8.27
C SER A 252 -23.41 29.88 -9.08
N GLY A 253 -24.36 30.47 -8.41
CA GLY A 253 -25.65 30.85 -9.01
C GLY A 253 -26.43 29.61 -9.50
N ASN A 254 -26.66 29.52 -10.81
CA ASN A 254 -27.34 28.39 -11.44
C ASN A 254 -26.39 27.39 -12.11
N ILE A 255 -25.08 27.54 -11.90
CA ILE A 255 -24.05 26.73 -12.54
C ILE A 255 -23.36 25.91 -11.46
N TRP A 256 -23.17 24.63 -11.71
CA TRP A 256 -22.31 23.75 -10.93
C TRP A 256 -20.90 23.75 -11.51
N GLN A 257 -19.92 23.77 -10.65
CA GLN A 257 -18.49 23.69 -10.94
C GLN A 257 -17.87 22.57 -10.12
N PHE A 258 -16.88 21.93 -10.67
CA PHE A 258 -16.14 20.82 -10.05
C PHE A 258 -14.65 21.17 -10.04
N PRO A 259 -14.18 21.98 -9.06
CA PRO A 259 -12.76 22.26 -8.91
C PRO A 259 -11.94 20.97 -8.77
N ALA A 260 -10.76 20.96 -9.38
CA ALA A 260 -9.82 19.86 -9.22
C ALA A 260 -9.27 19.81 -7.79
N TYR A 261 -8.94 18.61 -7.31
CA TYR A 261 -8.05 18.42 -6.17
C TYR A 261 -6.61 18.69 -6.58
N ASP A 262 -5.70 18.77 -5.62
CA ASP A 262 -4.34 19.22 -5.91
C ASP A 262 -3.59 18.24 -6.84
N TRP A 263 -3.55 16.93 -6.51
CA TRP A 263 -2.84 15.89 -7.28
C TRP A 263 -3.31 14.46 -6.91
N GLY A 264 -2.88 13.48 -7.72
CA GLY A 264 -3.00 12.05 -7.37
C GLY A 264 -4.27 11.36 -7.88
N TYR A 265 -5.06 11.98 -8.77
CA TYR A 265 -6.34 11.42 -9.25
C TYR A 265 -6.41 11.44 -10.78
N ALA A 266 -7.04 10.41 -11.35
CA ALA A 266 -7.44 10.40 -12.75
C ALA A 266 -8.55 11.41 -13.00
N ASP A 267 -8.66 11.92 -14.23
CA ASP A 267 -9.70 12.87 -14.68
C ASP A 267 -9.91 14.09 -13.77
N ASN A 268 -8.82 14.52 -13.14
CA ASN A 268 -8.78 15.62 -12.18
C ASN A 268 -8.32 16.93 -12.84
N TRP A 269 -7.25 16.86 -13.61
CA TRP A 269 -6.68 17.98 -14.33
C TRP A 269 -6.67 17.72 -15.84
N SER A 270 -6.61 18.80 -16.64
CA SER A 270 -6.45 18.65 -18.09
C SER A 270 -5.17 17.90 -18.45
N ALA A 271 -5.23 17.02 -19.44
CA ALA A 271 -4.10 16.21 -19.91
C ALA A 271 -2.87 17.05 -20.39
N ASN A 272 -3.00 18.36 -20.50
CA ASN A 272 -1.92 19.28 -20.87
C ASN A 272 -1.27 19.98 -19.66
N GLU A 273 -1.72 19.70 -18.45
CA GLU A 273 -1.10 20.22 -17.24
C GLU A 273 0.26 19.54 -16.99
N PRO A 274 1.16 20.18 -16.23
CA PRO A 274 2.47 19.60 -15.90
C PRO A 274 2.35 18.36 -14.99
N ASP A 275 3.42 17.57 -14.96
CA ASP A 275 3.42 16.27 -14.26
C ASP A 275 3.17 16.42 -12.75
N GLU A 276 3.44 17.57 -12.14
CA GLU A 276 3.10 17.85 -10.73
C GLU A 276 1.58 17.79 -10.45
N LYS A 277 0.74 17.85 -11.49
CA LYS A 277 -0.72 17.78 -11.38
C LYS A 277 -1.32 16.47 -11.91
N ILE A 278 -0.73 15.91 -12.96
CA ILE A 278 -1.27 14.74 -13.67
C ILE A 278 -0.38 13.51 -13.58
N GLY A 279 0.84 13.65 -13.06
CA GLY A 279 1.77 12.56 -12.81
C GLY A 279 1.42 11.80 -11.56
N MET A 280 1.69 10.50 -11.59
CA MET A 280 1.47 9.55 -10.49
C MET A 280 2.80 8.95 -10.09
N LYS A 281 3.00 8.79 -8.77
CA LYS A 281 4.15 8.10 -8.20
C LYS A 281 3.70 6.76 -7.66
N ILE A 282 4.39 5.70 -8.01
CA ILE A 282 4.17 4.37 -7.44
C ILE A 282 4.52 4.39 -5.94
N ASP A 283 5.44 5.27 -5.51
CA ASP A 283 5.77 5.50 -4.10
C ASP A 283 4.58 5.99 -3.23
N TRP A 284 3.46 6.39 -3.82
CA TRP A 284 2.25 6.75 -3.08
C TRP A 284 1.36 5.55 -2.74
N ALA A 285 1.78 4.35 -3.11
CA ALA A 285 1.02 3.14 -2.83
C ALA A 285 0.86 2.89 -1.33
N VAL A 286 -0.39 2.63 -0.92
CA VAL A 286 -0.74 2.27 0.45
C VAL A 286 -1.56 0.99 0.47
N ASP A 287 -1.42 0.22 1.56
CA ASP A 287 -2.24 -0.95 1.82
C ASP A 287 -3.65 -0.58 2.29
N LYS A 288 -4.49 -1.57 2.56
CA LYS A 288 -5.88 -1.38 3.03
C LYS A 288 -5.99 -0.72 4.42
N TYR A 289 -4.90 -0.59 5.16
CA TYR A 289 -4.82 0.09 6.45
C TYR A 289 -4.18 1.48 6.34
N GLY A 290 -3.79 1.90 5.13
CA GLY A 290 -3.16 3.18 4.86
C GLY A 290 -1.65 3.21 5.08
N ASN A 291 -1.01 2.07 5.27
CA ASN A 291 0.44 2.00 5.43
C ASN A 291 1.14 2.05 4.07
N PRO A 292 2.24 2.80 3.94
CA PRO A 292 3.02 2.84 2.70
C PRO A 292 3.50 1.45 2.27
N VAL A 293 3.42 1.16 0.97
CA VAL A 293 3.89 -0.09 0.38
C VAL A 293 4.94 0.21 -0.68
N ARG A 294 6.06 -0.51 -0.61
CA ARG A 294 7.12 -0.38 -1.59
C ARG A 294 6.92 -1.35 -2.75
N LEU A 295 6.68 -0.80 -3.94
CA LEU A 295 6.61 -1.54 -5.19
C LEU A 295 7.79 -1.16 -6.08
N THR A 296 8.45 -2.13 -6.70
CA THR A 296 9.54 -1.88 -7.66
C THR A 296 9.02 -1.53 -9.05
N HIS A 297 7.82 -1.96 -9.37
CA HIS A 297 7.10 -1.74 -10.62
C HIS A 297 5.62 -2.05 -10.43
N ILE A 298 4.83 -1.78 -11.47
CA ILE A 298 3.42 -2.18 -11.53
C ILE A 298 3.12 -2.82 -12.88
N ASP A 299 2.26 -3.84 -12.88
CA ASP A 299 1.79 -4.55 -14.09
C ASP A 299 0.37 -4.15 -14.43
N PHE A 300 -0.40 -3.69 -13.44
CA PHE A 300 -1.81 -3.34 -13.59
C PHE A 300 -2.11 -2.00 -12.94
N VAL A 301 -3.04 -1.27 -13.57
CA VAL A 301 -3.66 -0.06 -13.02
C VAL A 301 -5.18 -0.25 -13.03
N LYS A 302 -5.81 0.01 -11.90
CA LYS A 302 -7.26 0.11 -11.76
C LYS A 302 -7.64 1.56 -11.50
N VAL A 303 -8.64 2.07 -12.21
CA VAL A 303 -9.22 3.39 -11.97
C VAL A 303 -10.69 3.23 -11.70
N TYR A 304 -11.20 3.88 -10.64
CA TYR A 304 -12.62 3.91 -10.33
C TYR A 304 -13.11 5.32 -9.98
N THR A 305 -14.38 5.61 -10.26
CA THR A 305 -14.99 6.91 -9.94
C THR A 305 -14.99 7.11 -8.42
N ALA A 306 -14.36 8.20 -7.96
CA ALA A 306 -14.09 8.48 -6.56
C ALA A 306 -15.24 9.20 -5.82
N LEU A 307 -16.25 9.70 -6.54
CA LEU A 307 -17.25 10.64 -6.03
C LEU A 307 -18.65 10.04 -6.12
N ASN A 308 -19.40 10.05 -5.02
CA ASN A 308 -20.83 9.76 -5.02
C ASN A 308 -21.62 11.06 -5.08
N GLN A 309 -21.72 11.67 -6.27
CA GLN A 309 -22.42 12.94 -6.46
C GLN A 309 -23.28 12.95 -7.73
N CYS A 310 -24.47 13.56 -7.59
CA CYS A 310 -25.42 13.77 -8.66
C CYS A 310 -26.05 15.16 -8.48
N VAL A 311 -25.72 16.09 -9.38
CA VAL A 311 -26.03 17.51 -9.15
C VAL A 311 -26.79 18.16 -10.30
N GLY A 312 -27.90 18.75 -10.00
CA GLY A 312 -28.70 19.62 -10.86
C GLY A 312 -29.00 19.01 -12.24
N ALA A 313 -28.73 19.77 -13.29
CA ALA A 313 -28.90 19.35 -14.68
C ALA A 313 -27.69 18.59 -15.24
N VAL A 314 -26.58 18.56 -14.53
CA VAL A 314 -25.37 17.81 -14.94
C VAL A 314 -25.61 16.31 -14.79
N GLY A 315 -26.31 15.89 -13.74
CA GLY A 315 -26.52 14.49 -13.42
C GLY A 315 -25.41 13.95 -12.51
N GLU A 316 -25.14 12.65 -12.60
CA GLU A 316 -24.00 12.06 -11.91
C GLU A 316 -22.68 12.54 -12.55
N THR A 317 -21.64 12.62 -11.73
CA THR A 317 -20.27 12.82 -12.19
C THR A 317 -19.62 11.45 -12.39
N SER A 318 -19.08 11.26 -13.60
CA SER A 318 -18.50 9.99 -14.06
C SER A 318 -17.06 10.25 -14.44
N THR A 319 -16.15 9.47 -13.93
CA THR A 319 -14.75 9.53 -14.38
C THR A 319 -14.66 9.05 -15.84
N GLU A 320 -14.13 9.87 -16.72
CA GLU A 320 -13.82 9.52 -18.10
C GLU A 320 -12.35 9.22 -18.25
N PHE A 321 -12.04 7.96 -18.55
CA PHE A 321 -10.67 7.48 -18.58
C PHE A 321 -10.20 7.16 -19.99
N LYS A 322 -9.02 7.66 -20.37
CA LYS A 322 -8.51 7.60 -21.74
C LYS A 322 -7.25 6.76 -21.88
N SER A 323 -6.26 6.97 -21.03
CA SER A 323 -4.95 6.33 -21.18
C SER A 323 -4.13 6.34 -19.90
N VAL A 324 -3.16 5.44 -19.85
CA VAL A 324 -1.97 5.48 -18.98
C VAL A 324 -0.77 5.72 -19.88
N ILE A 325 0.15 6.57 -19.49
CA ILE A 325 1.36 6.91 -20.23
C ILE A 325 2.54 6.72 -19.28
N ASP A 326 3.38 5.75 -19.58
CA ASP A 326 4.65 5.50 -18.90
C ASP A 326 5.62 6.67 -19.16
N LEU A 327 6.18 7.25 -18.11
CA LEU A 327 7.13 8.35 -18.18
C LEU A 327 8.58 7.89 -18.29
N HIS A 328 8.84 6.61 -17.99
CA HIS A 328 10.18 6.01 -18.00
C HIS A 328 10.21 4.69 -18.80
N PRO A 329 9.80 4.68 -20.08
CA PRO A 329 9.59 3.45 -20.85
C PRO A 329 10.87 2.63 -21.09
N ASP A 330 12.04 3.22 -20.86
CA ASP A 330 13.36 2.58 -20.98
C ASP A 330 13.93 2.12 -19.63
N ALA A 331 13.25 2.46 -18.51
CA ALA A 331 13.65 2.01 -17.19
C ALA A 331 13.55 0.48 -17.08
N GLN A 332 14.46 -0.10 -16.30
CA GLN A 332 14.47 -1.54 -16.06
C GLN A 332 14.13 -1.80 -14.59
N VAL A 333 13.34 -2.84 -14.34
CA VAL A 333 13.10 -3.32 -12.99
C VAL A 333 14.45 -3.72 -12.40
N SER A 334 14.82 -3.09 -11.29
CA SER A 334 16.05 -3.44 -10.58
C SER A 334 15.89 -4.81 -9.92
N GLU A 335 16.92 -5.66 -10.02
CA GLU A 335 16.96 -6.87 -9.20
C GLU A 335 16.92 -6.47 -7.71
N ASP A 336 16.00 -7.07 -6.97
CA ASP A 336 15.96 -6.94 -5.53
C ASP A 336 17.16 -7.71 -4.94
N LYS A 337 18.10 -6.96 -4.35
CA LYS A 337 19.29 -7.53 -3.68
C LYS A 337 19.11 -7.57 -2.17
N SER A 338 17.89 -7.40 -1.70
CA SER A 338 17.62 -7.45 -0.26
C SER A 338 17.87 -8.85 0.30
N VAL A 339 18.33 -8.89 1.53
CA VAL A 339 18.34 -10.09 2.36
C VAL A 339 17.08 -10.05 3.22
N VAL A 340 16.25 -11.07 3.07
CA VAL A 340 15.01 -11.22 3.84
C VAL A 340 15.23 -12.25 4.94
N LEU A 341 14.69 -11.97 6.12
CA LEU A 341 14.69 -12.88 7.26
C LEU A 341 14.09 -14.23 6.87
N ASP A 342 14.88 -15.29 7.01
CA ASP A 342 14.45 -16.67 6.80
C ASP A 342 14.43 -17.41 8.13
N LEU A 343 13.25 -17.84 8.56
CA LEU A 343 13.01 -18.57 9.79
C LEU A 343 12.91 -20.08 9.59
N SER A 344 13.24 -20.60 8.41
CA SER A 344 13.11 -22.04 8.11
C SER A 344 13.94 -22.96 9.03
N GLU A 345 15.04 -22.44 9.59
CA GLU A 345 15.92 -23.16 10.51
C GLU A 345 15.59 -22.91 11.99
N ALA A 346 14.45 -22.27 12.31
CA ALA A 346 14.05 -22.01 13.70
C ALA A 346 13.90 -23.32 14.51
N VAL A 347 14.60 -23.41 15.64
CA VAL A 347 14.48 -24.54 16.55
C VAL A 347 13.35 -24.27 17.53
N LEU A 348 12.31 -25.10 17.46
CA LEU A 348 11.09 -24.98 18.27
C LEU A 348 10.84 -26.26 19.06
N ASP A 349 10.36 -26.13 20.30
CA ASP A 349 9.88 -27.25 21.07
C ASP A 349 8.67 -27.92 20.40
N GLU A 350 8.69 -29.21 20.23
CA GLU A 350 7.69 -29.97 19.49
C GLU A 350 6.28 -29.91 20.11
N SER A 351 6.18 -29.68 21.41
CA SER A 351 4.90 -29.67 22.14
C SER A 351 4.28 -28.28 22.21
N THR A 352 5.10 -27.25 22.44
CA THR A 352 4.66 -25.88 22.65
C THR A 352 4.68 -25.03 21.35
N LYS A 353 5.47 -25.47 20.33
CA LYS A 353 5.65 -24.78 19.06
C LYS A 353 6.27 -23.38 19.20
N VAL A 354 7.03 -23.14 20.26
CA VAL A 354 7.82 -21.92 20.49
C VAL A 354 9.29 -22.28 20.66
N SER A 355 10.17 -21.27 20.65
CA SER A 355 11.61 -21.45 20.87
C SER A 355 11.88 -22.31 22.09
N ASP A 356 12.76 -23.30 21.99
CA ASP A 356 13.14 -24.19 23.06
C ASP A 356 13.86 -23.47 24.22
N PHE A 357 14.46 -22.31 23.96
CA PHE A 357 15.13 -21.44 24.92
C PHE A 357 14.21 -20.42 25.63
N ILE A 358 12.89 -20.41 25.37
CA ILE A 358 11.96 -19.37 25.84
C ILE A 358 12.10 -19.01 27.33
N PHE A 359 12.43 -19.98 28.18
CA PHE A 359 12.62 -19.77 29.61
C PHE A 359 14.09 -19.90 30.06
N ASP A 360 15.03 -19.87 29.12
CA ASP A 360 16.45 -19.91 29.46
C ASP A 360 16.94 -18.51 29.87
N THR A 361 17.31 -18.34 31.13
CA THR A 361 17.78 -17.09 31.71
C THR A 361 19.17 -16.67 31.24
N GLU A 362 19.93 -17.57 30.61
CA GLU A 362 21.28 -17.29 30.08
C GLU A 362 21.27 -16.85 28.63
N THR A 363 20.24 -17.21 27.83
CA THR A 363 20.07 -16.76 26.46
C THR A 363 19.72 -15.26 26.43
N LYS A 364 20.53 -14.44 25.74
CA LYS A 364 20.35 -13.00 25.65
C LYS A 364 20.02 -12.53 24.25
N PHE A 365 20.27 -13.35 23.25
CA PHE A 365 19.93 -13.08 21.84
C PHE A 365 19.94 -14.41 21.06
N PHE A 366 19.35 -14.36 19.89
CA PHE A 366 19.43 -15.42 18.88
C PHE A 366 19.52 -14.82 17.48
N ASP A 367 20.13 -15.54 16.55
CA ASP A 367 20.51 -15.04 15.23
C ASP A 367 19.83 -15.86 14.12
N PHE A 368 19.51 -15.21 12.99
CA PHE A 368 19.10 -15.82 11.73
C PHE A 368 19.87 -15.28 10.54
N ASN A 369 20.04 -16.11 9.51
CA ASN A 369 20.74 -15.77 8.27
C ASN A 369 22.19 -15.27 8.49
N ASP A 370 22.84 -15.58 9.62
CA ASP A 370 24.12 -14.97 10.04
C ASP A 370 24.10 -13.43 10.04
N LEU A 371 22.93 -12.81 10.01
CA LEU A 371 22.74 -11.37 9.87
C LEU A 371 21.82 -10.77 10.94
N PHE A 372 20.61 -11.30 11.10
CA PHE A 372 19.60 -10.73 11.99
C PHE A 372 19.75 -11.24 13.41
N ARG A 373 19.93 -10.35 14.36
CA ARG A 373 20.08 -10.66 15.78
C ARG A 373 18.91 -10.08 16.58
N PHE A 374 18.19 -10.92 17.25
CA PHE A 374 17.05 -10.59 18.08
C PHE A 374 17.43 -10.65 19.57
N SER A 375 17.12 -9.62 20.34
CA SER A 375 17.27 -9.62 21.79
C SER A 375 16.27 -10.59 22.42
N HIS A 376 16.71 -11.22 23.51
CA HIS A 376 15.88 -12.12 24.33
C HIS A 376 16.30 -12.01 25.80
N SER A 377 15.35 -12.05 26.71
CA SER A 377 15.60 -12.19 28.14
C SER A 377 14.46 -12.92 28.83
N ALA A 378 14.82 -13.85 29.71
CA ALA A 378 13.87 -14.48 30.62
C ALA A 378 14.33 -14.25 32.05
N THR A 379 13.40 -13.92 32.95
CA THR A 379 13.65 -13.80 34.40
C THR A 379 12.83 -14.83 35.15
N ASP A 380 13.49 -15.69 35.90
CA ASP A 380 12.83 -16.69 36.79
C ASP A 380 12.51 -16.05 38.14
N TRP A 381 11.22 -15.95 38.46
CA TRP A 381 10.71 -15.46 39.74
C TRP A 381 10.54 -16.60 40.77
N GLY A 382 10.87 -17.82 40.38
CA GLY A 382 10.66 -19.02 41.20
C GLY A 382 9.26 -19.60 41.08
N GLY A 383 9.14 -20.90 41.49
CA GLY A 383 7.85 -21.58 41.44
C GLY A 383 7.31 -21.89 40.05
N GLY A 384 8.14 -21.73 39.00
CA GLY A 384 7.74 -21.93 37.60
C GLY A 384 7.13 -20.66 36.96
N SER A 385 7.30 -19.48 37.58
CA SER A 385 6.86 -18.20 37.08
C SER A 385 8.01 -17.50 36.39
N PHE A 386 7.81 -17.08 35.14
CA PHE A 386 8.80 -16.35 34.33
C PHE A 386 8.20 -15.07 33.75
N SER A 387 9.01 -14.02 33.60
CA SER A 387 8.75 -12.91 32.68
C SER A 387 9.68 -13.01 31.49
N LEU A 388 9.20 -12.55 30.33
CA LEU A 388 9.93 -12.52 29.07
C LEU A 388 10.06 -11.09 28.61
N ASP A 389 11.20 -10.76 27.96
CA ASP A 389 11.43 -9.51 27.26
C ASP A 389 12.11 -9.77 25.92
N GLY A 390 11.82 -8.93 24.92
CA GLY A 390 12.37 -9.07 23.59
C GLY A 390 11.61 -10.08 22.73
N PHE A 391 12.32 -11.01 22.12
CA PHE A 391 11.76 -11.84 21.05
C PHE A 391 11.93 -13.33 21.29
N ILE A 392 11.02 -14.09 20.69
CA ILE A 392 11.11 -15.55 20.50
C ILE A 392 10.61 -15.92 19.10
N CYS A 393 10.94 -17.10 18.61
CA CYS A 393 10.24 -17.71 17.48
C CYS A 393 9.01 -18.46 17.96
N SER A 394 7.95 -18.37 17.18
CA SER A 394 6.73 -19.13 17.40
C SER A 394 6.17 -19.70 16.09
N LYS A 395 5.39 -20.75 16.23
CA LYS A 395 4.60 -21.39 15.18
C LYS A 395 3.27 -21.85 15.75
N GLN A 396 2.82 -21.20 16.81
CA GLN A 396 1.53 -21.50 17.42
C GLN A 396 0.40 -21.09 16.49
N GLN A 397 -0.66 -21.90 16.48
CA GLN A 397 -1.90 -21.58 15.77
C GLN A 397 -2.96 -21.26 16.82
N PRO A 398 -3.54 -20.04 16.80
CA PRO A 398 -4.49 -19.62 17.80
C PRO A 398 -5.83 -20.33 17.63
N ASP A 399 -6.54 -20.51 18.75
CA ASP A 399 -7.97 -20.81 18.72
C ASP A 399 -8.75 -19.51 18.84
N LEU A 400 -9.26 -19.03 17.72
CA LEU A 400 -10.07 -17.80 17.61
C LEU A 400 -11.57 -18.09 17.57
N ASN A 401 -12.00 -19.35 17.83
CA ASN A 401 -13.41 -19.69 17.92
C ASN A 401 -14.00 -19.11 19.20
N GLU A 402 -15.07 -18.33 19.06
CA GLU A 402 -15.75 -17.74 20.21
C GLU A 402 -16.24 -18.82 21.19
N PRO A 403 -15.85 -18.73 22.49
CA PRO A 403 -16.39 -19.62 23.52
C PRO A 403 -17.91 -19.55 23.60
N SER A 404 -18.57 -20.66 23.88
CA SER A 404 -20.03 -20.73 23.93
C SER A 404 -20.66 -19.93 25.09
N ASP A 405 -19.88 -19.56 26.08
CA ASP A 405 -20.23 -18.79 27.28
C ASP A 405 -19.63 -17.35 27.24
N LEU A 406 -19.19 -16.90 26.05
CA LEU A 406 -18.63 -15.58 25.85
C LEU A 406 -19.58 -14.45 26.25
N TYR A 407 -20.89 -14.66 26.07
CA TYR A 407 -21.90 -13.66 26.40
C TYR A 407 -22.75 -14.07 27.60
N ASN A 408 -22.96 -13.12 28.51
CA ASN A 408 -23.89 -13.24 29.62
C ASN A 408 -25.36 -13.32 29.13
N PRO A 409 -26.30 -13.80 29.98
CA PRO A 409 -27.72 -13.85 29.60
C PRO A 409 -28.34 -12.51 29.22
N ASP A 410 -27.76 -11.39 29.64
CA ASP A 410 -28.18 -10.02 29.29
C ASP A 410 -27.57 -9.50 27.99
N GLY A 411 -26.71 -10.30 27.33
CA GLY A 411 -26.01 -9.97 26.09
C GLY A 411 -24.69 -9.23 26.26
N SER A 412 -24.28 -8.90 27.48
CA SER A 412 -22.94 -8.33 27.74
C SER A 412 -21.84 -9.36 27.58
N VAL A 413 -20.62 -8.94 27.26
CA VAL A 413 -19.45 -9.80 27.19
C VAL A 413 -19.03 -10.25 28.58
N ASN A 414 -18.71 -11.53 28.74
CA ASN A 414 -18.15 -12.09 29.96
C ASN A 414 -16.60 -11.95 29.93
N THR A 415 -16.08 -10.93 30.56
CA THR A 415 -14.64 -10.58 30.55
C THR A 415 -13.75 -11.65 31.17
N ASP A 416 -14.26 -12.45 32.13
CA ASP A 416 -13.51 -13.56 32.71
C ASP A 416 -13.33 -14.72 31.72
N VAL A 417 -14.33 -14.95 30.87
CA VAL A 417 -14.24 -15.92 29.75
C VAL A 417 -13.24 -15.42 28.72
N VAL A 418 -13.28 -14.13 28.35
CA VAL A 418 -12.31 -13.51 27.44
C VAL A 418 -10.90 -13.69 27.99
N SER A 419 -10.65 -13.32 29.27
CA SER A 419 -9.33 -13.46 29.90
C SER A 419 -8.83 -14.91 29.96
N SER A 420 -9.73 -15.88 30.04
CA SER A 420 -9.38 -17.29 30.00
C SER A 420 -9.07 -17.77 28.60
N TRP A 421 -9.83 -17.28 27.61
CA TRP A 421 -9.69 -17.63 26.19
C TRP A 421 -8.38 -17.07 25.57
N GLU A 422 -8.07 -15.80 25.81
CA GLU A 422 -6.84 -15.17 25.30
C GLU A 422 -5.56 -15.85 25.84
N ARG A 423 -5.64 -16.45 27.05
CA ARG A 423 -4.53 -17.13 27.75
C ARG A 423 -4.52 -18.63 27.56
N LEU A 424 -5.31 -19.17 26.65
CA LEU A 424 -5.15 -20.57 26.26
C LEU A 424 -3.70 -20.82 25.80
N PRO A 425 -3.11 -22.00 26.11
CA PRO A 425 -1.73 -22.30 25.74
C PRO A 425 -1.39 -22.06 24.27
N GLN A 426 -2.34 -22.31 23.37
CA GLN A 426 -2.19 -22.07 21.93
C GLN A 426 -2.35 -20.62 21.51
N ASN A 427 -2.87 -19.71 22.36
CA ASN A 427 -3.06 -18.30 22.08
C ASN A 427 -1.92 -17.43 22.63
N THR A 428 -1.22 -17.91 23.65
CA THR A 428 -0.27 -17.12 24.44
C THR A 428 0.88 -16.53 23.62
N TYR A 429 1.40 -17.30 22.66
CA TYR A 429 2.49 -16.85 21.78
C TYR A 429 2.13 -16.97 20.30
N ALA A 430 0.85 -16.84 19.98
CA ALA A 430 0.33 -16.98 18.65
C ALA A 430 0.17 -15.62 17.95
N ALA A 431 0.56 -15.56 16.66
CA ALA A 431 0.09 -14.52 15.77
C ALA A 431 -1.40 -14.74 15.46
N VAL A 432 -2.17 -13.67 15.28
CA VAL A 432 -3.58 -13.77 14.91
C VAL A 432 -3.78 -14.52 13.58
N THR A 433 -2.79 -14.47 12.70
CA THR A 433 -2.75 -15.18 11.40
C THR A 433 -2.56 -16.68 11.51
N GLY A 434 -2.01 -17.18 12.64
CA GLY A 434 -1.72 -18.59 12.89
C GLY A 434 -0.52 -19.17 12.14
N ALA A 435 0.16 -18.37 11.33
CA ALA A 435 1.33 -18.77 10.54
C ALA A 435 2.16 -17.56 10.18
N GLY A 436 3.40 -17.73 9.75
CA GLY A 436 4.25 -16.69 9.18
C GLY A 436 3.77 -16.22 7.80
N VAL A 437 4.41 -15.20 7.25
CA VAL A 437 4.05 -14.56 5.98
C VAL A 437 4.12 -15.50 4.78
N ASN A 438 4.97 -16.54 4.87
CA ASN A 438 5.16 -17.53 3.80
C ASN A 438 4.07 -18.63 3.78
N GLY A 439 3.00 -18.48 4.57
CA GLY A 439 1.84 -19.35 4.56
C GLY A 439 1.80 -20.39 5.66
N ASP A 440 0.87 -21.32 5.52
CA ASP A 440 0.53 -22.29 6.55
C ASP A 440 1.75 -23.02 7.13
N ASN A 441 1.76 -23.12 8.46
CA ASN A 441 2.76 -23.89 9.18
C ASN A 441 4.20 -23.33 9.09
N THR A 442 4.38 -22.05 8.76
CA THR A 442 5.66 -21.36 8.81
C THR A 442 5.85 -20.62 10.13
N PRO A 443 7.09 -20.53 10.66
CA PRO A 443 7.38 -19.80 11.90
C PRO A 443 7.36 -18.28 11.67
N TYR A 444 7.25 -17.53 12.75
CA TYR A 444 7.32 -16.08 12.83
C TYR A 444 8.00 -15.64 14.12
N ILE A 445 8.39 -14.37 14.21
CA ILE A 445 8.92 -13.75 15.42
C ILE A 445 7.76 -13.21 16.25
N PHE A 446 7.74 -13.59 17.54
CA PHE A 446 6.81 -13.04 18.53
C PHE A 446 7.58 -12.11 19.45
N GLY A 447 7.15 -10.85 19.54
CA GLY A 447 7.76 -9.80 20.34
C GLY A 447 6.94 -9.49 21.59
N TYR A 448 7.63 -9.25 22.68
CA TYR A 448 7.10 -8.70 23.92
C TYR A 448 7.81 -7.39 24.22
N TRP A 449 7.04 -6.35 24.47
CA TRP A 449 7.58 -5.05 24.88
C TRP A 449 7.17 -4.74 26.33
N ASP A 450 8.15 -4.29 27.11
CA ASP A 450 7.95 -3.80 28.46
C ASP A 450 8.57 -2.41 28.63
N SER A 451 7.79 -1.45 29.14
CA SER A 451 8.23 -0.07 29.36
C SER A 451 9.37 0.08 30.36
N TYR A 452 9.73 -0.98 31.09
CA TYR A 452 10.81 -0.96 32.08
C TYR A 452 12.12 -1.55 31.57
N SER A 453 12.13 -2.30 30.49
CA SER A 453 13.29 -3.08 30.06
C SER A 453 13.92 -2.62 28.75
N ASP A 454 13.18 -1.97 27.85
CA ASP A 454 13.63 -1.52 26.51
C ASP A 454 14.39 -2.62 25.72
N GLN A 455 13.94 -3.89 25.82
CA GLN A 455 14.68 -5.04 25.31
C GLN A 455 14.18 -5.53 23.92
N SER A 456 13.17 -4.88 23.31
CA SER A 456 12.67 -5.30 21.99
C SER A 456 13.53 -4.74 20.86
N ILE A 457 14.78 -5.25 20.76
CA ILE A 457 15.82 -4.75 19.86
C ILE A 457 16.18 -5.80 18.83
N ILE A 458 16.17 -5.40 17.54
CA ILE A 458 16.77 -6.14 16.45
C ILE A 458 18.07 -5.43 16.07
N SER A 459 19.20 -6.15 16.05
CA SER A 459 20.52 -5.65 15.61
C SER A 459 21.08 -6.59 14.55
N PHE A 460 22.31 -6.31 14.08
CA PHE A 460 22.94 -7.12 13.05
C PHE A 460 24.17 -7.86 13.62
N ALA A 461 24.20 -9.19 13.37
CA ALA A 461 25.22 -10.08 13.91
C ALA A 461 26.63 -9.78 13.38
N ASP A 462 26.76 -9.18 12.20
CA ASP A 462 28.02 -8.73 11.62
C ASP A 462 28.56 -7.41 12.23
N GLY A 463 27.75 -6.76 13.07
CA GLY A 463 28.09 -5.49 13.74
C GLY A 463 28.15 -4.28 12.82
N MET A 464 27.62 -4.37 11.59
CA MET A 464 27.55 -3.27 10.63
C MET A 464 26.19 -2.60 10.64
N SER A 465 26.10 -1.44 9.99
CA SER A 465 24.81 -0.78 9.73
C SER A 465 24.30 -1.21 8.34
N HIS A 466 22.99 -1.41 8.23
CA HIS A 466 22.33 -1.81 6.99
C HIS A 466 21.17 -0.88 6.68
N LYS A 467 20.90 -0.68 5.39
CA LYS A 467 19.70 0.03 4.95
C LYS A 467 18.49 -0.90 5.10
N VAL A 468 17.56 -0.53 5.98
CA VAL A 468 16.35 -1.31 6.20
C VAL A 468 15.33 -0.96 5.14
N ASN A 469 14.61 -1.96 4.63
CA ASN A 469 13.49 -1.78 3.72
C ASN A 469 12.17 -1.78 4.50
N GLY A 470 11.91 -2.81 5.32
CA GLY A 470 10.70 -2.95 6.10
C GLY A 470 10.55 -4.35 6.69
N VAL A 471 9.43 -4.57 7.34
CA VAL A 471 9.10 -5.82 8.03
C VAL A 471 7.59 -6.04 7.95
N TYR A 472 7.15 -7.29 7.81
CA TYR A 472 5.73 -7.61 8.01
C TYR A 472 5.41 -7.65 9.50
N VAL A 473 4.28 -7.04 9.88
CA VAL A 473 3.78 -6.97 11.25
C VAL A 473 2.33 -7.45 11.33
N THR A 474 1.95 -8.02 12.47
CA THR A 474 0.57 -8.36 12.76
C THR A 474 0.34 -8.39 14.28
N ASN A 475 -0.93 -8.46 14.69
CA ASN A 475 -1.28 -8.62 16.10
C ASN A 475 -0.95 -10.03 16.62
N ALA A 476 -0.59 -10.11 17.89
CA ALA A 476 -0.72 -11.35 18.65
C ALA A 476 -2.20 -11.68 18.87
N ALA A 477 -2.54 -12.97 18.93
CA ALA A 477 -3.91 -13.42 19.16
C ALA A 477 -4.51 -12.88 20.46
N ILE A 478 -3.70 -12.81 21.51
CA ILE A 478 -4.10 -12.24 22.81
C ILE A 478 -4.50 -10.75 22.66
N ASN A 479 -3.75 -9.96 21.92
CA ASN A 479 -4.09 -8.55 21.65
C ASN A 479 -5.41 -8.43 20.88
N TYR A 480 -5.55 -9.24 19.81
CA TYR A 480 -6.77 -9.23 18.99
C TYR A 480 -8.01 -9.56 19.83
N ILE A 481 -7.94 -10.59 20.67
CA ILE A 481 -9.07 -11.03 21.51
C ILE A 481 -9.39 -9.92 22.53
N SER A 482 -8.39 -9.41 23.25
CA SER A 482 -8.55 -8.34 24.23
C SER A 482 -9.18 -7.09 23.61
N MET A 483 -8.62 -6.55 22.53
CA MET A 483 -9.14 -5.34 21.88
C MET A 483 -10.56 -5.52 21.32
N LYS A 484 -10.85 -6.70 20.77
CA LYS A 484 -12.15 -6.97 20.14
C LYS A 484 -13.30 -7.13 21.13
N TYR A 485 -13.04 -7.72 22.27
CA TYR A 485 -14.11 -8.10 23.22
C TYR A 485 -14.03 -7.37 24.56
N GLY A 486 -12.85 -6.91 24.94
CA GLY A 486 -12.54 -6.44 26.30
C GLY A 486 -12.33 -7.62 27.25
N ASP A 487 -11.37 -7.53 28.14
CA ASP A 487 -11.05 -8.56 29.13
C ASP A 487 -11.14 -7.99 30.57
N SER A 488 -10.61 -8.70 31.56
CA SER A 488 -10.62 -8.28 32.96
C SER A 488 -9.68 -7.09 33.25
N TYR A 489 -8.82 -6.71 32.28
CA TYR A 489 -7.82 -5.65 32.43
C TYR A 489 -7.99 -4.56 31.37
N GLY A 490 -8.16 -4.95 30.09
CA GLY A 490 -8.29 -4.09 28.95
C GLY A 490 -9.73 -3.86 28.54
N LYS A 491 -10.04 -2.67 28.05
CA LYS A 491 -11.36 -2.36 27.50
C LYS A 491 -11.50 -2.87 26.06
N LYS A 492 -12.74 -3.12 25.65
CA LYS A 492 -13.07 -3.29 24.24
C LYS A 492 -12.79 -1.99 23.48
N PHE A 493 -12.07 -2.06 22.36
CA PHE A 493 -11.83 -0.92 21.48
C PHE A 493 -13.11 -0.47 20.80
N GLY A 494 -13.25 0.86 20.62
CA GLY A 494 -14.49 1.51 20.20
C GLY A 494 -15.53 1.62 21.31
N GLY A 495 -15.29 1.04 22.49
CA GLY A 495 -16.23 1.04 23.62
C GLY A 495 -17.52 0.27 23.33
N GLU A 496 -18.55 0.47 24.14
CA GLU A 496 -19.87 -0.21 23.99
C GLU A 496 -20.61 0.23 22.71
N ASN A 497 -20.44 1.50 22.33
CA ASN A 497 -21.17 2.11 21.20
C ASN A 497 -20.36 2.11 19.87
N GLY A 498 -19.13 1.63 19.88
CA GLY A 498 -18.24 1.66 18.70
C GLY A 498 -17.73 3.07 18.35
N THR A 499 -17.66 4.01 19.32
CA THR A 499 -17.30 5.41 19.05
C THR A 499 -16.13 5.93 19.87
N ASP A 500 -15.53 5.11 20.74
CA ASP A 500 -14.35 5.52 21.48
C ASP A 500 -13.13 5.52 20.54
N PRO A 501 -12.34 6.61 20.51
CA PRO A 501 -11.22 6.75 19.58
C PRO A 501 -9.99 5.97 20.07
N ASP A 502 -10.05 4.66 19.99
CA ASP A 502 -9.02 3.76 20.48
C ASP A 502 -7.94 3.47 19.45
N PHE A 503 -6.74 3.13 19.92
CA PHE A 503 -5.65 2.68 19.07
C PHE A 503 -4.65 1.78 19.80
N LEU A 504 -4.00 0.90 19.05
CA LEU A 504 -2.76 0.22 19.42
C LEU A 504 -1.72 0.51 18.36
N LYS A 505 -0.59 1.12 18.77
CA LYS A 505 0.45 1.58 17.88
C LYS A 505 1.79 0.90 18.19
N LEU A 506 2.42 0.33 17.18
CA LEU A 506 3.80 -0.14 17.19
C LEU A 506 4.70 0.96 16.61
N THR A 507 5.75 1.33 17.33
CA THR A 507 6.76 2.29 16.87
C THR A 507 8.10 1.57 16.71
N ALA A 508 8.74 1.72 15.55
CA ALA A 508 10.10 1.27 15.28
C ALA A 508 11.03 2.49 15.23
N VAL A 509 12.07 2.48 16.05
CA VAL A 509 13.11 3.54 16.10
C VAL A 509 14.40 2.98 15.55
N GLY A 510 14.93 3.58 14.49
CA GLY A 510 16.23 3.24 13.93
C GLY A 510 17.35 3.89 14.69
N LYS A 511 18.43 3.15 14.95
CA LYS A 511 19.65 3.68 15.57
C LYS A 511 20.91 3.31 14.79
N ASN A 512 21.87 4.23 14.74
CA ASN A 512 23.21 3.99 14.25
C ASN A 512 24.20 4.29 15.39
N GLY A 513 24.66 3.24 16.07
CA GLY A 513 25.25 3.37 17.39
C GLY A 513 24.24 3.95 18.39
N ASP A 514 24.65 5.01 19.11
CA ASP A 514 23.77 5.70 20.06
C ASP A 514 22.89 6.81 19.42
N THR A 515 23.00 7.00 18.09
CA THR A 515 22.28 8.08 17.40
C THR A 515 21.01 7.53 16.76
N GLU A 516 19.87 8.13 17.10
CA GLU A 516 18.59 7.88 16.46
C GLU A 516 18.63 8.40 15.01
N THR A 517 18.21 7.57 14.06
CA THR A 517 18.16 7.92 12.62
C THR A 517 16.76 8.35 12.19
N GLY A 518 15.73 7.89 12.89
CA GLY A 518 14.33 8.20 12.63
C GLY A 518 13.41 7.23 13.35
N SER A 519 12.11 7.46 13.20
CA SER A 519 11.08 6.56 13.72
C SER A 519 9.94 6.38 12.71
N VAL A 520 9.30 5.20 12.77
CA VAL A 520 8.12 4.85 11.98
C VAL A 520 7.06 4.32 12.91
N ASP A 521 5.84 4.82 12.77
CA ASP A 521 4.66 4.37 13.49
C ASP A 521 3.81 3.46 12.60
N PHE A 522 3.26 2.41 13.17
CA PHE A 522 2.31 1.49 12.53
C PHE A 522 1.15 1.20 13.49
N TYR A 523 -0.10 1.38 13.03
CA TYR A 523 -1.27 1.12 13.86
C TYR A 523 -1.73 -0.33 13.70
N LEU A 524 -1.54 -1.13 14.75
CA LEU A 524 -2.05 -2.51 14.84
C LEU A 524 -3.57 -2.57 15.08
N ALA A 525 -4.15 -1.47 15.59
CA ALA A 525 -5.58 -1.20 15.63
C ALA A 525 -5.79 0.31 15.62
N ASP A 526 -6.81 0.78 14.87
CA ASP A 526 -7.18 2.20 14.81
C ASP A 526 -8.70 2.35 14.74
N TYR A 527 -9.25 3.07 15.74
CA TYR A 527 -10.67 3.38 15.92
C TYR A 527 -10.88 4.90 16.04
N ARG A 528 -9.97 5.71 15.49
CA ARG A 528 -10.00 7.16 15.61
C ARG A 528 -10.72 7.85 14.46
N SER A 529 -11.16 7.10 13.46
CA SER A 529 -11.94 7.66 12.36
C SER A 529 -13.31 8.15 12.82
N ASP A 530 -13.81 9.22 12.20
CA ASP A 530 -15.19 9.66 12.34
C ASP A 530 -16.19 8.66 11.68
N TYR A 531 -15.69 7.72 10.90
CA TYR A 531 -16.46 6.70 10.19
C TYR A 531 -16.12 5.31 10.72
N SER A 532 -17.08 4.68 11.41
CA SER A 532 -16.86 3.36 12.02
C SER A 532 -16.54 2.24 10.99
N CYS A 533 -16.79 2.44 9.72
CA CYS A 533 -16.38 1.50 8.68
C CYS A 533 -14.87 1.54 8.39
N ASP A 534 -14.18 2.57 8.85
CA ASP A 534 -12.72 2.71 8.72
C ASP A 534 -11.98 2.20 9.97
N ASP A 535 -12.71 1.84 11.04
CA ASP A 535 -12.12 1.23 12.24
C ASP A 535 -11.61 -0.17 11.92
N TYR A 536 -10.43 -0.51 12.43
CA TYR A 536 -9.83 -1.81 12.20
C TYR A 536 -8.97 -2.32 13.37
N ILE A 537 -8.82 -3.65 13.39
CA ILE A 537 -7.75 -4.38 14.08
C ILE A 537 -7.05 -5.19 12.99
N VAL A 538 -5.73 -5.06 12.88
CA VAL A 538 -4.94 -5.82 11.90
C VAL A 538 -5.03 -7.32 12.21
N THR A 539 -5.44 -8.11 11.24
CA THR A 539 -5.63 -9.58 11.36
C THR A 539 -4.87 -10.38 10.30
N ASP A 540 -4.09 -9.72 9.47
CA ASP A 540 -3.21 -10.30 8.47
C ASP A 540 -1.80 -9.72 8.56
N TRP A 541 -0.86 -10.27 7.81
CA TRP A 541 0.47 -9.71 7.71
C TRP A 541 0.44 -8.44 6.87
N SER A 542 0.84 -7.32 7.46
CA SER A 542 0.87 -6.01 6.81
C SER A 542 2.29 -5.46 6.81
N TRP A 543 2.69 -4.84 5.70
CA TRP A 543 4.03 -4.31 5.54
C TRP A 543 4.22 -2.99 6.30
N MET A 544 5.21 -2.93 7.18
CA MET A 544 5.68 -1.71 7.82
C MET A 544 6.93 -1.24 7.09
N ASP A 545 6.81 -0.19 6.29
CA ASP A 545 7.94 0.40 5.55
C ASP A 545 8.89 1.11 6.51
N LEU A 546 10.11 0.59 6.64
CA LEU A 546 11.16 1.14 7.48
C LEU A 546 12.23 1.89 6.67
N SER A 547 12.04 2.10 5.38
CA SER A 547 13.04 2.67 4.48
C SER A 547 13.48 4.09 4.87
N SER A 548 12.57 4.85 5.53
CA SER A 548 12.85 6.18 6.05
C SER A 548 13.86 6.20 7.22
N LEU A 549 14.09 5.06 7.89
CA LEU A 549 15.11 4.94 8.94
C LEU A 549 16.54 5.00 8.36
N GLY A 550 16.71 4.74 7.06
CA GLY A 550 18.00 4.76 6.39
C GLY A 550 18.93 3.62 6.82
N GLU A 551 20.20 3.93 7.05
CA GLU A 551 21.20 2.98 7.55
C GLU A 551 21.17 2.92 9.07
N VAL A 552 20.86 1.74 9.62
CA VAL A 552 20.78 1.51 11.07
C VAL A 552 21.67 0.34 11.51
N SER A 553 22.22 0.40 12.71
CA SER A 553 22.88 -0.72 13.40
C SER A 553 21.92 -1.52 14.27
N SER A 554 20.77 -0.93 14.63
CA SER A 554 19.68 -1.59 15.35
C SER A 554 18.34 -0.90 15.12
N ILE A 555 17.26 -1.64 15.39
CA ILE A 555 15.88 -1.18 15.39
C ILE A 555 15.29 -1.52 16.75
N GLU A 556 14.75 -0.51 17.43
CA GLU A 556 14.09 -0.66 18.74
C GLU A 556 12.58 -0.56 18.55
N PHE A 557 11.83 -1.52 19.08
CA PHE A 557 10.38 -1.54 18.98
C PHE A 557 9.72 -1.18 20.31
N SER A 558 8.64 -0.40 20.25
CA SER A 558 7.82 -0.06 21.41
C SER A 558 6.34 -0.04 21.04
N LEU A 559 5.49 -0.23 22.05
CA LEU A 559 4.03 -0.17 21.91
C LEU A 559 3.45 1.02 22.68
N SER A 560 2.37 1.59 22.16
CA SER A 560 1.51 2.54 22.87
C SER A 560 0.05 2.29 22.55
N SER A 561 -0.83 2.48 23.54
CA SER A 561 -2.27 2.27 23.39
C SER A 561 -3.04 3.46 24.00
N SER A 562 -4.27 3.66 23.55
CA SER A 562 -5.24 4.56 24.18
C SER A 562 -5.73 4.04 25.53
N ASP A 563 -5.68 2.71 25.74
CA ASP A 563 -6.13 2.05 26.98
C ASP A 563 -4.98 1.92 27.99
N ASN A 564 -4.94 2.85 28.95
CA ASN A 564 -3.93 2.92 30.00
C ASN A 564 -4.58 3.04 31.37
N GLY A 565 -3.98 2.39 32.37
CA GLY A 565 -4.35 2.44 33.77
C GLY A 565 -3.24 2.98 34.67
N ASP A 566 -3.43 2.84 35.98
CA ASP A 566 -2.46 3.30 37.00
C ASP A 566 -1.10 2.58 36.92
N TYR A 567 -1.06 1.42 36.27
CA TYR A 567 0.12 0.57 36.16
C TYR A 567 0.71 0.51 34.73
N GLY A 568 0.27 1.40 33.85
CA GLY A 568 0.70 1.45 32.44
C GLY A 568 -0.39 1.01 31.47
N MET A 569 0.02 0.45 30.35
CA MET A 569 -0.87 0.01 29.27
C MET A 569 -1.69 -1.22 29.70
N ASN A 570 -3.02 -1.15 29.57
CA ASN A 570 -3.92 -2.28 29.86
C ASN A 570 -4.02 -3.23 28.68
N THR A 571 -3.93 -2.72 27.47
CA THR A 571 -3.83 -3.55 26.26
C THR A 571 -2.59 -4.45 26.34
N PRO A 572 -2.68 -5.76 26.02
CA PRO A 572 -1.52 -6.64 26.03
C PRO A 572 -0.35 -6.11 25.19
N THR A 573 0.89 -6.28 25.67
CA THR A 573 2.09 -5.66 25.11
C THR A 573 2.86 -6.58 24.17
N TYR A 574 2.14 -7.23 23.26
CA TYR A 574 2.69 -8.19 22.30
C TYR A 574 2.48 -7.75 20.85
N PHE A 575 3.35 -8.22 19.98
CA PHE A 575 3.25 -8.03 18.53
C PHE A 575 4.00 -9.15 17.79
N CYS A 576 3.73 -9.33 16.51
CA CYS A 576 4.40 -10.35 15.72
C CYS A 576 5.07 -9.71 14.50
N LEU A 577 6.26 -10.23 14.14
CA LEU A 577 7.08 -9.79 13.01
C LEU A 577 7.43 -10.97 12.12
N ASP A 578 7.58 -10.74 10.81
CA ASP A 578 8.16 -11.70 9.87
C ASP A 578 8.74 -10.97 8.65
N GLY A 579 9.58 -11.65 7.87
CA GLY A 579 10.06 -11.16 6.59
C GLY A 579 10.80 -9.82 6.67
N LEU A 580 11.52 -9.52 7.77
CA LEU A 580 12.37 -8.33 7.86
C LEU A 580 13.34 -8.30 6.69
N SER A 581 13.33 -7.21 5.93
CA SER A 581 14.12 -7.04 4.71
C SER A 581 15.11 -5.89 4.86
N VAL A 582 16.36 -6.16 4.51
CA VAL A 582 17.44 -5.17 4.49
C VAL A 582 18.21 -5.25 3.19
N ASN A 583 18.70 -4.11 2.70
CA ASN A 583 19.75 -4.09 1.71
C ASN A 583 21.07 -4.18 2.49
N PRO A 584 21.78 -5.33 2.43
CA PRO A 584 23.07 -5.40 3.08
C PRO A 584 23.91 -4.27 2.51
N GLN A 585 24.58 -3.50 3.37
CA GLN A 585 25.63 -2.63 2.88
C GLN A 585 26.46 -3.49 1.95
N ALA A 586 26.62 -3.06 0.69
CA ALA A 586 27.62 -3.69 -0.14
C ALA A 586 28.84 -3.72 0.75
N SER A 587 29.16 -4.90 1.29
CA SER A 587 30.42 -5.07 2.00
C SER A 587 31.41 -4.30 1.15
N VAL A 588 31.97 -3.20 1.68
CA VAL A 588 33.14 -2.60 1.03
C VAL A 588 33.94 -3.82 0.68
N PRO A 589 34.12 -4.17 -0.60
CA PRO A 589 34.58 -5.49 -0.90
C PRO A 589 35.90 -5.70 -0.15
N SER A 590 35.83 -6.43 0.97
CA SER A 590 36.92 -7.32 1.35
C SER A 590 36.91 -8.47 0.34
N ALA A 591 36.49 -8.17 -0.88
CA ALA A 591 36.65 -9.00 -2.01
C ALA A 591 38.04 -8.77 -2.55
N ILE A 592 38.97 -9.38 -1.89
CA ILE A 592 39.91 -10.16 -2.63
C ILE A 592 39.02 -11.21 -3.34
N SER A 593 38.58 -10.94 -4.57
CA SER A 593 38.14 -12.01 -5.44
C SER A 593 39.36 -12.92 -5.52
N GLU A 594 39.30 -14.08 -4.92
CA GLU A 594 40.18 -15.17 -5.27
C GLU A 594 39.90 -15.48 -6.74
N SER A 595 40.59 -14.73 -7.64
CA SER A 595 40.76 -15.26 -8.99
C SER A 595 41.59 -16.53 -8.82
N GLU A 596 41.10 -17.62 -9.36
CA GLU A 596 41.73 -18.94 -9.39
C GLU A 596 43.12 -18.92 -10.06
N LYS A 597 44.06 -18.27 -9.46
CA LYS A 597 45.51 -18.48 -9.58
C LYS A 597 46.18 -17.85 -8.37
N ALA A 598 46.43 -18.63 -7.36
CA ALA A 598 47.12 -18.19 -6.16
C ALA A 598 48.51 -17.65 -6.48
N VAL A 599 48.59 -16.34 -6.67
CA VAL A 599 49.88 -15.64 -6.61
C VAL A 599 50.21 -15.53 -5.12
N SER A 600 51.09 -16.34 -4.62
CA SER A 600 51.41 -16.42 -3.19
C SER A 600 52.48 -15.41 -2.80
N TRP A 601 52.13 -14.14 -2.63
CA TRP A 601 53.04 -13.22 -1.94
C TRP A 601 52.91 -13.36 -0.43
N SER A 602 54.01 -13.19 0.27
CA SER A 602 54.06 -13.11 1.72
C SER A 602 55.03 -12.01 2.15
N VAL A 603 54.77 -11.37 3.29
CA VAL A 603 55.57 -10.28 3.85
C VAL A 603 56.31 -10.79 5.07
N TYR A 604 57.62 -10.61 5.08
CA TYR A 604 58.49 -10.99 6.21
C TYR A 604 59.64 -10.02 6.43
N PRO A 605 60.21 -9.89 7.65
CA PRO A 605 59.63 -10.41 8.87
C PRO A 605 58.32 -9.72 9.22
N ASN A 606 57.39 -10.45 9.86
CA ASN A 606 56.18 -9.90 10.43
C ASN A 606 56.00 -10.53 11.84
N PRO A 607 56.14 -9.74 12.89
CA PRO A 607 56.35 -8.29 12.97
C PRO A 607 57.69 -7.78 12.42
N ALA A 608 57.72 -6.54 11.92
CA ALA A 608 58.83 -5.86 11.28
C ALA A 608 59.42 -4.75 12.16
N LEU A 609 60.75 -4.64 12.19
CA LEU A 609 61.46 -3.53 12.83
C LEU A 609 61.78 -2.42 11.83
N ASN A 610 62.77 -2.61 10.96
CA ASN A 610 63.24 -1.58 10.05
C ASN A 610 62.93 -1.86 8.58
N TYR A 611 62.82 -3.12 8.22
CA TYR A 611 62.61 -3.54 6.82
C TYR A 611 61.62 -4.69 6.74
N ILE A 612 60.89 -4.73 5.61
CA ILE A 612 60.11 -5.88 5.16
C ILE A 612 60.63 -6.33 3.80
N ARG A 613 60.35 -7.59 3.48
CA ARG A 613 60.57 -8.21 2.16
C ARG A 613 59.30 -8.88 1.72
N ILE A 614 59.09 -8.90 0.43
CA ILE A 614 57.97 -9.61 -0.22
C ILE A 614 58.60 -10.90 -0.81
N LYS A 615 58.01 -12.05 -0.42
CA LYS A 615 58.36 -13.35 -0.96
C LYS A 615 57.21 -13.84 -1.81
N GLY A 616 57.50 -14.35 -2.99
CA GLY A 616 56.51 -14.85 -3.96
C GLY A 616 56.96 -14.52 -5.39
N ASP A 617 55.98 -14.42 -6.27
CA ASP A 617 56.22 -14.05 -7.66
C ASP A 617 56.73 -12.60 -7.82
N GLU A 618 57.29 -12.25 -8.97
CA GLU A 618 57.72 -10.89 -9.26
C GLU A 618 56.55 -9.91 -9.16
N TYR A 619 56.78 -8.75 -8.60
CA TYR A 619 55.83 -7.67 -8.48
C TYR A 619 56.37 -6.35 -9.02
N LYS A 620 55.50 -5.42 -9.39
CA LYS A 620 55.89 -4.11 -9.93
C LYS A 620 55.87 -3.00 -8.90
N LYS A 621 54.93 -3.07 -7.97
CA LYS A 621 54.64 -1.98 -7.03
C LYS A 621 54.13 -2.55 -5.71
N ALA A 622 54.55 -1.87 -4.62
CA ALA A 622 54.01 -2.11 -3.29
C ALA A 622 53.65 -0.78 -2.63
N ASP A 623 52.38 -0.65 -2.24
CA ASP A 623 51.85 0.53 -1.56
C ASP A 623 51.47 0.15 -0.12
N ILE A 624 51.99 0.92 0.87
CA ILE A 624 51.73 0.70 2.30
C ILE A 624 50.68 1.71 2.78
N TYR A 625 49.70 1.24 3.50
CA TYR A 625 48.58 2.02 4.04
C TYR A 625 48.49 1.87 5.55
N THR A 626 48.06 2.92 6.23
CA THR A 626 47.63 2.85 7.63
C THR A 626 46.33 2.05 7.76
N LEU A 627 45.94 1.71 9.00
CA LEU A 627 44.66 1.06 9.30
C LEU A 627 43.45 1.85 8.75
N ASN A 628 43.56 3.18 8.69
CA ASN A 628 42.47 4.08 8.19
C ASN A 628 42.56 4.30 6.66
N GLY A 629 43.34 3.49 5.92
CA GLY A 629 43.41 3.54 4.46
C GLY A 629 44.27 4.67 3.89
N ALA A 630 44.98 5.46 4.72
CA ALA A 630 45.90 6.50 4.23
C ALA A 630 47.19 5.89 3.67
N LEU A 631 47.53 6.21 2.41
CA LEU A 631 48.78 5.79 1.79
C LEU A 631 49.96 6.48 2.51
N VAL A 632 50.86 5.68 3.08
CA VAL A 632 52.06 6.19 3.78
C VAL A 632 53.33 5.95 3.00
N ARG A 633 53.36 4.99 2.08
CA ARG A 633 54.52 4.70 1.23
C ARG A 633 54.14 3.99 -0.04
N SER A 634 54.81 4.34 -1.14
CA SER A 634 54.68 3.66 -2.43
C SER A 634 56.09 3.38 -2.95
N VAL A 635 56.39 2.13 -3.28
CA VAL A 635 57.69 1.70 -3.79
C VAL A 635 57.52 0.82 -5.02
N SER A 636 58.39 0.95 -6.00
CA SER A 636 58.55 -0.02 -7.07
C SER A 636 59.20 -1.30 -6.53
N ALA A 637 59.13 -2.40 -7.30
CA ALA A 637 59.72 -3.68 -6.92
C ALA A 637 61.11 -3.51 -6.31
N SER A 638 61.30 -4.02 -5.11
CA SER A 638 62.55 -3.88 -4.34
C SER A 638 62.76 -5.11 -3.47
N GLU A 639 64.01 -5.49 -3.32
CA GLU A 639 64.43 -6.61 -2.48
C GLU A 639 64.11 -6.38 -0.99
N GLN A 640 64.12 -5.09 -0.55
CA GLN A 640 63.77 -4.68 0.81
C GLN A 640 63.02 -3.35 0.80
N ILE A 641 61.98 -3.25 1.60
CA ILE A 641 61.22 -2.02 1.79
C ILE A 641 61.49 -1.52 3.20
N TYR A 642 62.02 -0.30 3.31
CA TYR A 642 62.26 0.32 4.60
C TYR A 642 60.97 0.75 5.26
N VAL A 643 60.80 0.39 6.53
CA VAL A 643 59.60 0.71 7.35
C VAL A 643 59.99 1.24 8.73
N GLY A 644 61.28 1.52 8.96
CA GLY A 644 61.80 1.94 10.27
C GLY A 644 61.30 3.29 10.76
N ASP A 645 60.84 4.16 9.87
CA ASP A 645 60.27 5.47 10.15
C ASP A 645 58.75 5.45 10.36
N LEU A 646 58.10 4.29 10.18
CA LEU A 646 56.68 4.14 10.46
C LEU A 646 56.46 3.96 11.97
N THR A 647 55.34 4.49 12.47
CA THR A 647 54.95 4.29 13.87
C THR A 647 54.59 2.84 14.15
N THR A 648 54.80 2.38 15.38
CA THR A 648 54.38 1.05 15.81
C THR A 648 52.87 0.88 15.58
N GLY A 649 52.46 -0.21 14.92
CA GLY A 649 51.08 -0.46 14.59
C GLY A 649 50.88 -1.46 13.47
N LEU A 650 49.60 -1.68 13.10
CA LEU A 650 49.19 -2.53 11.99
C LEU A 650 49.15 -1.71 10.69
N TYR A 651 49.68 -2.27 9.63
CA TYR A 651 49.69 -1.70 8.29
C TYR A 651 49.23 -2.71 7.26
N TYR A 652 48.63 -2.22 6.17
CA TYR A 652 48.32 -2.98 4.97
C TYR A 652 49.33 -2.67 3.88
N ILE A 653 49.76 -3.69 3.14
CA ILE A 653 50.63 -3.55 1.97
C ILE A 653 49.91 -4.14 0.75
N ARG A 654 49.65 -3.30 -0.24
CA ARG A 654 49.09 -3.70 -1.52
C ARG A 654 50.25 -3.95 -2.51
N ILE A 655 50.33 -5.17 -3.01
CA ILE A 655 51.35 -5.62 -3.95
C ILE A 655 50.68 -5.82 -5.30
N THR A 656 51.27 -5.26 -6.35
CA THR A 656 50.67 -5.24 -7.71
C THR A 656 51.73 -5.66 -8.74
N ASP A 657 51.34 -6.53 -9.66
CA ASP A 657 52.02 -6.82 -10.93
C ASP A 657 51.19 -6.37 -12.13
N ASP A 658 51.44 -6.89 -13.33
CA ASP A 658 50.68 -6.53 -14.55
C ASP A 658 49.25 -7.09 -14.58
N ALA A 659 48.99 -8.17 -13.88
CA ALA A 659 47.78 -8.95 -13.96
C ALA A 659 47.02 -9.03 -12.62
N TYR A 660 47.75 -8.92 -11.50
CA TYR A 660 47.18 -9.23 -10.18
C TYR A 660 47.55 -8.14 -9.14
N THR A 661 46.65 -8.01 -8.18
CA THR A 661 46.90 -7.18 -6.98
C THR A 661 46.55 -8.01 -5.75
N SER A 662 47.38 -8.02 -4.74
CA SER A 662 47.13 -8.65 -3.44
C SER A 662 47.40 -7.68 -2.31
N THR A 663 46.61 -7.76 -1.25
CA THR A 663 46.76 -6.93 -0.04
C THR A 663 47.05 -7.83 1.14
N LEU A 664 48.17 -7.60 1.79
CA LEU A 664 48.63 -8.33 2.97
C LEU A 664 48.74 -7.37 4.15
N LYS A 665 48.80 -7.90 5.36
CA LYS A 665 48.98 -7.11 6.59
C LYS A 665 50.32 -7.43 7.23
N PHE A 666 50.95 -6.41 7.82
CA PHE A 666 52.12 -6.60 8.66
C PHE A 666 52.08 -5.68 9.89
N ILE A 667 52.74 -6.12 10.97
CA ILE A 667 52.84 -5.38 12.21
C ILE A 667 54.18 -4.70 12.24
N LYS A 668 54.24 -3.37 12.41
CA LYS A 668 55.44 -2.59 12.71
C LYS A 668 55.64 -2.55 14.22
N GLN A 669 56.81 -2.98 14.68
CA GLN A 669 57.30 -2.86 16.07
C GLN A 669 58.18 -1.64 16.27
#